data_a3f994befe7d768132bbf8619894669a
#
_entry.id   a3f994befe7d768132bbf8619894669a
#
_cell.length_a   1.000
_cell.length_b   1.000
_cell.length_c   1.000
_cell.angle_alpha   90.00
_cell.angle_beta   90.00
_cell.angle_gamma   90.00
#
_symmetry.space_group_name_H-M   'P 1'
#
loop_
_entity.id
_entity.type
_entity.pdbx_description
1 polymer ?
#
loop_
_entity_poly.entity_id
_entity_poly.type
_entity_poly.pdbx_seq_one_letter_code
_entity_poly.pdbx_strand_id
1 'polypeptide(L)'
;MKTFLKKTIALACFAMLMPLSLLAQDVLKVHGIVTDPSGEPLIGVNVKAGSSSVGAVTDLDGKYSIEVSPKSTLTFSYVGFETVVESVKNRRQMDVTMKESSDVLNEVVVIGYGTMDKKELTSAISHVSEKDFLTISSPDVSMMIQGKVSGVSITNTAVGDPNNQASIQIRGVSSRAAGNGPLIVIDGVPGGNLTNINPNDIASFDVLKDGAASAIYGTRGSNGVILVTTKKGSKDGRTHASYSTSYTWNTMVKDLKMMNAQDFRDVRLGWGDSGVDLGGNVDWLDAVSRTGTTMQHTLTLSGGNDKSNYRVSADYRDAKGIDLRSRRQEYGARANIMHTTKGGLFTITANVAPRVIYSDKADYSVFKDALEANPTTPLMDPDNPIRYYNFKGQVVGSNPVERQLLETDKDDIRLIDWDGTVKLNLLPLLAKNASGNHHLSTQVMFADHQYTHDASWFRPSTSTIAIESGREGEASRSSSKESQYVMEWLTNYSGSFGKHNVKAMAGYSYQYSQYSGLNASNKDFPNDALGPDNLGAGEFNKEEGEVNMGSYKNDAKLIAFFGRVSYDYAGKYMFTASLRHEGSSKFGANHKWGNFPAVSAGWRISEEKFMKGVQWISDLKLRADYGVTGNQNFDSYKSLNTMNGFGYYIYNGKFFQVWGPAKNVNPDLMWEKGKNWNVGIDFSLLNNRIYGSLNYFNRKQQDLLGDYKVSVPPYLFDNTFVNVGTMKNYGFEFDLNFRPVTTKDFSYDFNLIGSTMQNKFVSFSNSQFVGQDYYDEVGTSDPYPYYNLQRIEKGESIGNFYMWRYAGHTEDGEWLVYDKSGDIIRASQATADDRVKVGNGLPKFTLSSSQNFRYRNFDLSLFFRGAFGYDIFNIHDFYYANRNFTGNRLQKAYGKNFKISGNANPVVCDYFLERGDYLKLDMITLGYTLNLQKCRFIDRIRVYGTVKNVFTLTKFSGVDPSTYQVNGLTPSGQGSRDYYPSTRQFIIGLNVDILNSATL
;
A
#
# COMPACT_ATOMS: atom_id res chain seq x y z
N MET A 1 34.08 12.85 -1.28
CA MET A 1 32.70 13.02 -1.82
C MET A 1 32.47 14.30 -2.65
N LYS A 2 33.02 15.47 -2.28
CA LYS A 2 32.87 16.71 -3.09
C LYS A 2 33.55 16.70 -4.48
N THR A 3 34.47 15.79 -4.73
CA THR A 3 35.22 15.73 -6.01
C THR A 3 34.58 14.81 -7.06
N PHE A 4 33.75 13.88 -6.67
CA PHE A 4 33.04 12.95 -7.57
C PHE A 4 31.83 13.61 -8.23
N LEU A 5 31.09 14.44 -7.48
CA LEU A 5 29.91 15.15 -7.99
C LEU A 5 30.23 16.21 -9.06
N LYS A 6 31.43 16.83 -8.99
CA LYS A 6 31.87 17.84 -10.00
C LYS A 6 32.26 17.25 -11.34
N LYS A 7 32.69 15.99 -11.40
CA LYS A 7 33.08 15.33 -12.67
C LYS A 7 31.87 14.77 -13.43
N THR A 8 30.78 14.39 -12.74
CA THR A 8 29.56 13.84 -13.37
C THR A 8 28.69 14.92 -14.01
N ILE A 9 28.70 16.13 -13.46
CA ILE A 9 27.93 17.27 -14.01
C ILE A 9 28.58 17.84 -15.27
N ALA A 10 29.92 17.78 -15.40
CA ALA A 10 30.64 18.28 -16.58
C ALA A 10 30.46 17.41 -17.82
N LEU A 11 30.15 16.10 -17.68
CA LEU A 11 29.95 15.20 -18.80
C LEU A 11 28.54 15.29 -19.42
N ALA A 12 27.56 15.77 -18.68
CA ALA A 12 26.18 15.93 -19.14
C ALA A 12 25.98 17.21 -20.01
N CYS A 13 26.85 18.20 -19.86
CA CYS A 13 26.74 19.47 -20.61
C CYS A 13 27.38 19.47 -21.99
N PHE A 14 28.16 18.45 -22.40
CA PHE A 14 28.94 18.47 -23.66
C PHE A 14 28.22 17.80 -24.84
N ALA A 15 27.02 17.22 -24.67
CA ALA A 15 26.31 16.49 -25.71
C ALA A 15 25.23 17.33 -26.47
N MET A 16 25.18 18.64 -26.31
CA MET A 16 24.11 19.48 -26.89
C MET A 16 24.62 20.53 -27.86
N LEU A 17 25.22 20.17 -28.96
CA LEU A 17 25.41 21.10 -30.08
C LEU A 17 25.72 20.37 -31.39
N MET A 18 24.75 20.27 -32.31
CA MET A 18 24.97 20.18 -33.77
C MET A 18 23.74 20.62 -34.59
N PRO A 19 23.93 21.24 -35.77
CA PRO A 19 22.92 22.06 -36.42
C PRO A 19 22.06 21.34 -37.49
N LEU A 20 20.86 21.91 -37.74
CA LEU A 20 19.88 21.51 -38.75
C LEU A 20 20.18 22.12 -40.13
N SER A 21 19.90 21.32 -41.15
CA SER A 21 19.76 21.80 -42.54
C SER A 21 18.31 21.64 -43.03
N LEU A 22 17.73 22.71 -43.58
CA LEU A 22 16.36 22.77 -44.11
C LEU A 22 16.32 22.29 -45.57
N LEU A 23 15.26 21.50 -45.91
CA LEU A 23 14.76 21.28 -47.25
C LEU A 23 13.28 21.68 -47.30
N ALA A 24 12.90 22.57 -48.21
CA ALA A 24 11.53 23.02 -48.41
C ALA A 24 10.70 21.95 -49.13
N GLN A 25 9.53 21.62 -48.59
CA GLN A 25 8.50 20.80 -49.24
C GLN A 25 7.27 21.67 -49.51
N ASP A 26 6.56 21.39 -50.63
CA ASP A 26 5.28 22.01 -50.97
C ASP A 26 4.27 21.81 -49.82
N VAL A 27 3.77 22.91 -49.21
CA VAL A 27 2.90 22.90 -48.05
C VAL A 27 1.56 23.47 -48.44
N LEU A 28 0.48 22.74 -48.13
CA LEU A 28 -0.91 23.15 -48.35
C LEU A 28 -1.52 23.54 -46.99
N LYS A 29 -2.12 24.72 -46.91
CA LYS A 29 -2.87 25.15 -45.75
C LYS A 29 -4.29 24.56 -45.80
N VAL A 30 -4.58 23.62 -44.86
CA VAL A 30 -5.88 22.95 -44.68
C VAL A 30 -6.60 23.55 -43.48
N HIS A 31 -7.86 23.86 -43.63
CA HIS A 31 -8.72 24.36 -42.53
C HIS A 31 -10.06 23.66 -42.57
N GLY A 32 -10.80 23.70 -41.45
CA GLY A 32 -12.11 23.10 -41.33
C GLY A 32 -12.70 23.26 -39.93
N ILE A 33 -13.87 22.68 -39.74
CA ILE A 33 -14.58 22.65 -38.43
C ILE A 33 -14.71 21.18 -38.01
N VAL A 34 -14.44 20.92 -36.74
CA VAL A 34 -14.68 19.61 -36.15
C VAL A 34 -15.91 19.71 -35.26
N THR A 35 -16.89 18.84 -35.52
CA THR A 35 -18.17 18.80 -34.78
C THR A 35 -18.42 17.40 -34.20
N ASP A 36 -19.33 17.30 -33.25
CA ASP A 36 -19.96 16.07 -32.81
C ASP A 36 -21.11 15.65 -33.76
N PRO A 37 -21.77 14.48 -33.59
CA PRO A 37 -22.89 14.04 -34.40
C PRO A 37 -24.15 14.94 -34.29
N SER A 38 -24.24 15.77 -33.24
CA SER A 38 -25.34 16.76 -33.09
C SER A 38 -25.04 18.09 -33.80
N GLY A 39 -23.83 18.24 -34.39
CA GLY A 39 -23.37 19.43 -35.07
C GLY A 39 -22.74 20.45 -34.14
N GLU A 40 -22.53 20.13 -32.85
CA GLU A 40 -21.87 21.05 -31.89
C GLU A 40 -20.35 21.08 -32.15
N PRO A 41 -19.71 22.28 -32.21
CA PRO A 41 -18.26 22.39 -32.47
C PRO A 41 -17.44 21.81 -31.29
N LEU A 42 -16.46 20.96 -31.63
CA LEU A 42 -15.57 20.35 -30.67
C LEU A 42 -14.30 21.20 -30.46
N ILE A 43 -14.14 21.74 -29.27
CA ILE A 43 -13.02 22.62 -28.87
C ILE A 43 -11.88 21.74 -28.34
N GLY A 44 -10.65 22.00 -28.77
CA GLY A 44 -9.49 21.30 -28.22
C GLY A 44 -9.20 19.96 -28.90
N VAL A 45 -9.80 19.66 -30.05
CA VAL A 45 -9.47 18.49 -30.84
C VAL A 45 -8.05 18.60 -31.37
N ASN A 46 -7.23 17.61 -31.13
CA ASN A 46 -5.88 17.54 -31.65
C ASN A 46 -5.90 17.03 -33.11
N VAL A 47 -5.42 17.85 -34.04
CA VAL A 47 -5.35 17.55 -35.47
C VAL A 47 -3.90 17.35 -35.84
N LYS A 48 -3.47 16.12 -36.12
CA LYS A 48 -2.07 15.76 -36.42
C LYS A 48 -1.91 15.30 -37.87
N ALA A 49 -0.84 15.73 -38.53
CA ALA A 49 -0.54 15.36 -39.91
C ALA A 49 0.34 14.10 -39.97
N GLY A 50 -0.23 12.95 -40.27
CA GLY A 50 0.46 11.67 -40.45
C GLY A 50 1.54 11.38 -39.41
N SER A 51 2.74 11.00 -39.85
CA SER A 51 3.91 10.78 -38.98
C SER A 51 4.76 12.04 -38.76
N SER A 52 4.28 13.23 -39.15
CA SER A 52 5.02 14.48 -38.97
C SER A 52 4.74 15.13 -37.61
N SER A 53 5.64 15.98 -37.15
CA SER A 53 5.49 16.76 -35.91
C SER A 53 4.53 17.96 -36.06
N VAL A 54 3.85 18.11 -37.20
CA VAL A 54 2.95 19.21 -37.49
C VAL A 54 1.57 18.86 -36.94
N GLY A 55 1.06 19.67 -36.02
CA GLY A 55 -0.26 19.54 -35.40
C GLY A 55 -0.95 20.91 -35.21
N ALA A 56 -2.27 20.90 -35.11
CA ALA A 56 -3.11 22.04 -34.75
C ALA A 56 -4.15 21.56 -33.73
N VAL A 57 -4.73 22.51 -33.01
CA VAL A 57 -5.82 22.26 -32.05
C VAL A 57 -7.02 23.10 -32.44
N THR A 58 -8.23 22.56 -32.37
CA THR A 58 -9.46 23.31 -32.69
C THR A 58 -9.72 24.42 -31.67
N ASP A 59 -10.18 25.58 -32.16
CA ASP A 59 -10.56 26.75 -31.36
C ASP A 59 -11.99 26.62 -30.75
N LEU A 60 -12.52 27.72 -30.17
CA LEU A 60 -13.84 27.76 -29.53
C LEU A 60 -15.01 27.46 -30.48
N ASP A 61 -14.82 27.69 -31.76
CA ASP A 61 -15.80 27.40 -32.82
C ASP A 61 -15.55 26.04 -33.49
N GLY A 62 -14.67 25.19 -32.92
CA GLY A 62 -14.26 23.91 -33.51
C GLY A 62 -13.37 24.05 -34.76
N LYS A 63 -12.90 25.27 -35.10
CA LYS A 63 -12.09 25.51 -36.28
C LYS A 63 -10.64 25.16 -36.07
N TYR A 64 -10.00 24.54 -37.08
CA TYR A 64 -8.57 24.30 -37.11
C TYR A 64 -7.95 24.81 -38.41
N SER A 65 -6.65 25.04 -38.38
CA SER A 65 -5.85 25.34 -39.56
C SER A 65 -4.47 24.73 -39.41
N ILE A 66 -4.05 23.94 -40.40
CA ILE A 66 -2.80 23.18 -40.38
C ILE A 66 -2.10 23.23 -41.72
N GLU A 67 -0.78 23.36 -41.73
CA GLU A 67 0.02 23.37 -42.93
C GLU A 67 0.65 21.99 -43.15
N VAL A 68 0.29 21.31 -44.25
CA VAL A 68 0.66 19.91 -44.48
C VAL A 68 0.94 19.62 -45.93
N SER A 69 1.66 18.55 -46.22
CA SER A 69 1.81 18.08 -47.60
C SER A 69 0.47 17.68 -48.21
N PRO A 70 0.20 17.95 -49.49
CA PRO A 70 -1.03 17.55 -50.17
C PRO A 70 -1.38 16.06 -50.14
N LYS A 71 -0.39 15.19 -49.88
CA LYS A 71 -0.52 13.74 -49.79
C LYS A 71 -0.63 13.23 -48.35
N SER A 72 -0.65 14.10 -47.36
CA SER A 72 -0.73 13.76 -45.96
C SER A 72 -2.12 13.23 -45.56
N THR A 73 -2.15 12.49 -44.44
CA THR A 73 -3.39 12.17 -43.69
C THR A 73 -3.48 13.04 -42.48
N LEU A 74 -4.67 13.53 -42.12
CA LEU A 74 -4.94 14.21 -40.88
C LEU A 74 -5.61 13.24 -39.91
N THR A 75 -5.08 13.16 -38.69
CA THR A 75 -5.65 12.39 -37.59
C THR A 75 -6.26 13.35 -36.59
N PHE A 76 -7.55 13.25 -36.37
CA PHE A 76 -8.34 14.03 -35.41
C PHE A 76 -8.52 13.16 -34.15
N SER A 77 -8.02 13.62 -33.03
CA SER A 77 -8.15 12.92 -31.75
C SER A 77 -8.62 13.89 -30.67
N TYR A 78 -9.61 13.45 -29.91
CA TYR A 78 -10.18 14.20 -28.80
C TYR A 78 -10.60 13.25 -27.68
N VAL A 79 -10.42 13.68 -26.43
CA VAL A 79 -10.77 12.85 -25.28
C VAL A 79 -12.27 12.62 -25.24
N GLY A 80 -12.70 11.36 -25.27
CA GLY A 80 -14.10 10.97 -25.31
C GLY A 80 -14.70 10.81 -26.73
N PHE A 81 -13.89 10.92 -27.80
CA PHE A 81 -14.32 10.74 -29.19
C PHE A 81 -13.47 9.71 -29.94
N GLU A 82 -14.07 9.02 -30.90
CA GLU A 82 -13.35 8.09 -31.79
C GLU A 82 -12.35 8.89 -32.65
N THR A 83 -11.12 8.37 -32.75
CA THR A 83 -10.10 8.98 -33.60
C THR A 83 -10.49 8.85 -35.07
N VAL A 84 -10.57 9.96 -35.77
CA VAL A 84 -10.90 10.01 -37.21
C VAL A 84 -9.61 10.26 -38.00
N VAL A 85 -9.37 9.44 -39.04
CA VAL A 85 -8.21 9.59 -39.93
C VAL A 85 -8.71 9.87 -41.35
N GLU A 86 -8.37 11.07 -41.87
CA GLU A 86 -8.80 11.53 -43.18
C GLU A 86 -7.62 11.92 -44.08
N SER A 87 -7.65 11.50 -45.33
CA SER A 87 -6.60 11.87 -46.31
C SER A 87 -6.86 13.28 -46.87
N VAL A 88 -5.83 14.11 -46.93
CA VAL A 88 -5.91 15.50 -47.41
C VAL A 88 -6.32 15.57 -48.88
N LYS A 89 -5.74 14.77 -49.76
CA LYS A 89 -6.08 14.69 -51.21
C LYS A 89 -6.23 16.06 -51.88
N ASN A 90 -5.32 17.00 -51.63
CA ASN A 90 -5.35 18.36 -52.11
C ASN A 90 -6.55 19.22 -51.64
N ARG A 91 -7.36 18.78 -50.66
CA ARG A 91 -8.47 19.57 -50.11
C ARG A 91 -7.94 20.66 -49.20
N ARG A 92 -8.41 21.87 -49.39
CA ARG A 92 -8.09 23.02 -48.52
C ARG A 92 -9.09 23.18 -47.38
N GLN A 93 -10.31 22.67 -47.56
CA GLN A 93 -11.34 22.64 -46.50
C GLN A 93 -11.72 21.19 -46.18
N MET A 94 -11.70 20.83 -44.90
CA MET A 94 -12.06 19.49 -44.42
C MET A 94 -12.83 19.62 -43.09
N ASP A 95 -14.14 19.53 -43.17
CA ASP A 95 -14.99 19.48 -41.98
C ASP A 95 -15.12 18.02 -41.56
N VAL A 96 -15.02 17.74 -40.25
CA VAL A 96 -14.97 16.41 -39.69
C VAL A 96 -15.96 16.26 -38.56
N THR A 97 -16.82 15.25 -38.61
CA THR A 97 -17.70 14.90 -37.51
C THR A 97 -17.07 13.72 -36.75
N MET A 98 -16.76 13.93 -35.48
CA MET A 98 -16.25 12.90 -34.60
C MET A 98 -17.39 12.27 -33.81
N LYS A 99 -17.44 10.95 -33.74
CA LYS A 99 -18.40 10.23 -32.91
C LYS A 99 -17.86 10.12 -31.50
N GLU A 100 -18.73 10.24 -30.49
CA GLU A 100 -18.34 9.96 -29.12
C GLU A 100 -17.74 8.56 -29.03
N SER A 101 -16.54 8.48 -28.47
CA SER A 101 -15.90 7.21 -28.24
C SER A 101 -16.55 6.52 -27.06
N SER A 102 -16.95 5.28 -27.27
CA SER A 102 -17.39 4.37 -26.20
C SER A 102 -16.21 3.83 -25.37
N ASP A 103 -15.14 4.60 -25.23
CA ASP A 103 -13.76 4.20 -24.91
C ASP A 103 -13.47 3.68 -23.48
N VAL A 104 -14.46 3.29 -22.71
CA VAL A 104 -14.20 2.54 -21.47
C VAL A 104 -13.65 1.13 -21.77
N LEU A 105 -13.90 0.63 -22.98
CA LEU A 105 -13.50 -0.73 -23.40
C LEU A 105 -12.18 -0.80 -24.18
N ASN A 106 -11.70 0.33 -24.72
CA ASN A 106 -10.39 0.41 -25.38
C ASN A 106 -9.26 0.86 -24.42
N GLU A 107 -9.55 0.91 -23.13
CA GLU A 107 -8.53 1.18 -22.10
C GLU A 107 -7.47 0.09 -22.13
N VAL A 108 -6.21 0.51 -22.22
CA VAL A 108 -5.05 -0.40 -22.21
C VAL A 108 -4.67 -0.68 -20.77
N VAL A 109 -4.71 -1.94 -20.40
CA VAL A 109 -4.38 -2.44 -19.06
C VAL A 109 -3.01 -3.12 -19.09
N VAL A 110 -2.17 -2.84 -18.11
CA VAL A 110 -0.90 -3.55 -17.95
C VAL A 110 -1.19 -4.91 -17.34
N ILE A 111 -0.71 -5.95 -18.02
CA ILE A 111 -0.75 -7.33 -17.55
C ILE A 111 0.68 -7.79 -17.33
N GLY A 112 0.93 -8.73 -16.44
CA GLY A 112 2.30 -9.21 -16.22
C GLY A 112 3.10 -9.40 -17.52
N TYR A 113 4.17 -8.63 -17.70
CA TYR A 113 5.04 -8.63 -18.88
C TYR A 113 4.35 -8.27 -20.22
N GLY A 114 3.50 -7.25 -20.21
CA GLY A 114 2.87 -6.72 -21.44
C GLY A 114 1.63 -5.89 -21.17
N THR A 115 0.98 -5.49 -22.25
CA THR A 115 -0.27 -4.73 -22.22
C THR A 115 -1.34 -5.43 -23.03
N MET A 116 -2.62 -5.23 -22.64
CA MET A 116 -3.77 -5.79 -23.34
C MET A 116 -4.95 -4.82 -23.26
N ASP A 117 -5.76 -4.77 -24.31
CA ASP A 117 -7.02 -4.02 -24.25
C ASP A 117 -7.97 -4.65 -23.24
N LYS A 118 -8.68 -3.84 -22.44
CA LYS A 118 -9.64 -4.30 -21.43
C LYS A 118 -10.68 -5.28 -21.99
N LYS A 119 -11.10 -5.07 -23.23
CA LYS A 119 -12.03 -5.96 -23.94
C LYS A 119 -11.48 -7.38 -24.17
N GLU A 120 -10.15 -7.54 -24.27
CA GLU A 120 -9.48 -8.82 -24.53
C GLU A 120 -9.13 -9.55 -23.23
N LEU A 121 -9.24 -8.90 -22.06
CA LEU A 121 -8.91 -9.51 -20.78
C LEU A 121 -9.83 -10.69 -20.46
N THR A 122 -9.23 -11.81 -20.06
CA THR A 122 -9.92 -13.03 -19.61
C THR A 122 -9.82 -13.27 -18.11
N SER A 123 -9.11 -12.40 -17.39
CA SER A 123 -8.83 -12.46 -15.95
C SER A 123 -9.34 -11.22 -15.21
N ALA A 124 -9.47 -11.29 -13.86
CA ALA A 124 -9.94 -10.18 -13.04
C ALA A 124 -8.79 -9.21 -12.73
N ILE A 125 -8.67 -8.17 -13.55
CA ILE A 125 -7.71 -7.07 -13.36
C ILE A 125 -8.51 -5.79 -13.11
N SER A 126 -8.19 -5.09 -12.04
CA SER A 126 -8.75 -3.76 -11.77
C SER A 126 -7.74 -2.70 -12.16
N HIS A 127 -8.14 -1.78 -13.02
CA HIS A 127 -7.35 -0.63 -13.45
C HIS A 127 -7.83 0.63 -12.73
N VAL A 128 -6.90 1.39 -12.16
CA VAL A 128 -7.14 2.69 -11.52
C VAL A 128 -6.25 3.71 -12.21
N SER A 129 -6.85 4.63 -12.94
CA SER A 129 -6.15 5.64 -13.74
C SER A 129 -5.86 6.91 -12.93
N GLU A 130 -5.01 7.78 -13.46
CA GLU A 130 -4.71 9.07 -12.85
C GLU A 130 -5.95 9.88 -12.50
N LYS A 131 -7.01 9.84 -13.32
CA LYS A 131 -8.28 10.55 -13.09
C LYS A 131 -8.97 10.13 -11.80
N ASP A 132 -8.81 8.85 -11.41
CA ASP A 132 -9.47 8.28 -10.24
C ASP A 132 -8.82 8.70 -8.92
N PHE A 133 -7.55 9.13 -8.96
CA PHE A 133 -6.78 9.49 -7.76
C PHE A 133 -6.22 10.92 -7.74
N LEU A 134 -6.32 11.70 -8.82
CA LEU A 134 -5.87 13.12 -8.84
C LEU A 134 -6.51 13.99 -7.76
N THR A 135 -7.69 13.61 -7.29
CA THR A 135 -8.40 14.29 -6.20
C THR A 135 -7.91 13.87 -4.82
N ILE A 136 -7.07 12.82 -4.73
CA ILE A 136 -6.59 12.25 -3.48
C ILE A 136 -5.20 12.85 -3.17
N SER A 137 -5.15 13.81 -2.28
CA SER A 137 -3.89 14.28 -1.72
C SER A 137 -3.45 13.34 -0.60
N SER A 138 -2.59 12.36 -0.91
CA SER A 138 -1.98 11.49 0.10
C SER A 138 -0.49 11.36 -0.16
N PRO A 139 0.34 11.50 0.88
CA PRO A 139 1.77 11.24 0.76
C PRO A 139 2.10 9.75 0.64
N ASP A 140 1.24 8.89 1.15
CA ASP A 140 1.35 7.44 1.01
C ASP A 140 0.64 6.99 -0.26
N VAL A 141 1.43 6.49 -1.21
CA VAL A 141 0.97 6.00 -2.51
C VAL A 141 -0.07 4.88 -2.37
N SER A 142 0.06 4.03 -1.36
CA SER A 142 -0.89 2.93 -1.10
C SER A 142 -2.31 3.45 -0.85
N MET A 143 -2.44 4.59 -0.16
CA MET A 143 -3.73 5.19 0.16
C MET A 143 -4.48 5.72 -1.07
N MET A 144 -3.80 5.91 -2.22
CA MET A 144 -4.43 6.39 -3.46
C MET A 144 -5.43 5.39 -4.04
N ILE A 145 -5.22 4.10 -3.79
CA ILE A 145 -6.10 3.03 -4.28
C ILE A 145 -7.04 2.48 -3.19
N GLN A 146 -7.02 3.06 -1.98
CA GLN A 146 -7.93 2.66 -0.90
C GLN A 146 -9.40 2.85 -1.30
N GLY A 147 -10.16 1.75 -1.26
CA GLY A 147 -11.58 1.73 -1.65
C GLY A 147 -11.85 2.00 -3.14
N LYS A 148 -10.81 2.00 -3.99
CA LYS A 148 -10.95 2.13 -5.45
C LYS A 148 -10.93 0.79 -6.18
N VAL A 149 -10.55 -0.28 -5.49
CA VAL A 149 -10.45 -1.63 -6.03
C VAL A 149 -11.19 -2.60 -5.12
N SER A 150 -12.15 -3.34 -5.68
CA SER A 150 -12.88 -4.37 -4.95
C SER A 150 -11.96 -5.50 -4.49
N GLY A 151 -12.15 -6.00 -3.26
CA GLY A 151 -11.34 -7.07 -2.67
C GLY A 151 -9.94 -6.65 -2.22
N VAL A 152 -9.60 -5.35 -2.28
CA VAL A 152 -8.35 -4.78 -1.74
C VAL A 152 -8.64 -4.06 -0.43
N SER A 153 -7.99 -4.50 0.63
CA SER A 153 -8.00 -3.84 1.94
C SER A 153 -6.69 -3.09 2.15
N ILE A 154 -6.79 -1.81 2.45
CA ILE A 154 -5.64 -0.95 2.81
C ILE A 154 -5.91 -0.37 4.17
N THR A 155 -5.02 -0.62 5.10
CA THR A 155 -5.15 -0.19 6.49
C THR A 155 -3.92 0.60 6.89
N ASN A 156 -4.17 1.81 7.38
CA ASN A 156 -3.16 2.64 8.06
C ASN A 156 -3.69 2.93 9.47
N THR A 157 -3.03 2.37 10.47
CA THR A 157 -3.44 2.49 11.88
C THR A 157 -2.97 3.79 12.53
N ALA A 158 -2.07 4.54 11.88
CA ALA A 158 -1.48 5.76 12.40
C ALA A 158 -1.30 6.82 11.29
N VAL A 159 -2.41 7.25 10.69
CA VAL A 159 -2.43 8.21 9.55
C VAL A 159 -1.74 9.54 9.88
N GLY A 160 -1.74 9.94 11.15
CA GLY A 160 -1.11 11.18 11.63
C GLY A 160 0.41 11.09 11.81
N ASP A 161 0.98 9.88 11.86
CA ASP A 161 2.43 9.67 11.91
C ASP A 161 3.02 9.69 10.49
N PRO A 162 3.94 10.63 10.20
CA PRO A 162 4.55 10.73 8.87
C PRO A 162 5.45 9.55 8.50
N ASN A 163 5.86 8.73 9.48
CA ASN A 163 6.73 7.57 9.28
C ASN A 163 5.97 6.26 9.09
N ASN A 164 4.66 6.24 9.43
CA ASN A 164 3.85 5.05 9.29
C ASN A 164 3.44 4.79 7.83
N GLN A 165 3.45 3.53 7.42
CA GLN A 165 3.04 3.07 6.09
C GLN A 165 1.79 2.21 6.18
N ALA A 166 0.92 2.34 5.18
CA ALA A 166 -0.26 1.49 5.08
C ALA A 166 0.11 0.05 4.68
N SER A 167 -0.58 -0.91 5.27
CA SER A 167 -0.53 -2.30 4.85
C SER A 167 -1.57 -2.59 3.78
N ILE A 168 -1.21 -3.40 2.78
CA ILE A 168 -2.09 -3.77 1.67
C ILE A 168 -2.35 -5.28 1.71
N GLN A 169 -3.61 -5.68 1.54
CA GLN A 169 -4.02 -7.07 1.45
C GLN A 169 -5.04 -7.25 0.34
N ILE A 170 -4.90 -8.32 -0.46
CA ILE A 170 -5.81 -8.66 -1.55
C ILE A 170 -6.54 -9.97 -1.25
N ARG A 171 -7.90 -9.92 -1.25
CA ARG A 171 -8.78 -11.09 -1.01
C ARG A 171 -8.47 -11.83 0.30
N GLY A 172 -8.14 -11.06 1.35
CA GLY A 172 -7.97 -11.55 2.72
C GLY A 172 -6.65 -12.27 3.01
N VAL A 173 -6.52 -12.76 4.23
CA VAL A 173 -5.36 -13.48 4.74
C VAL A 173 -5.20 -14.81 4.02
N SER A 174 -3.97 -15.12 3.61
CA SER A 174 -3.67 -16.32 2.83
C SER A 174 -2.54 -17.15 3.41
N SER A 175 -1.71 -16.60 4.28
CA SER A 175 -0.56 -17.28 4.86
C SER A 175 -0.49 -17.05 6.35
N ARG A 176 0.10 -18.02 7.05
CA ARG A 176 0.38 -17.95 8.48
C ARG A 176 1.73 -17.32 8.78
N ALA A 177 2.77 -17.67 8.03
CA ALA A 177 4.15 -17.23 8.28
C ALA A 177 4.89 -16.72 7.04
N ALA A 178 4.29 -16.83 5.83
CA ALA A 178 4.93 -16.41 4.59
C ALA A 178 4.42 -15.05 4.06
N GLY A 179 4.02 -14.16 4.95
CA GLY A 179 3.54 -12.82 4.60
C GLY A 179 2.24 -12.80 3.79
N ASN A 180 1.51 -11.70 3.86
CA ASN A 180 0.18 -11.53 3.23
C ASN A 180 0.11 -10.33 2.27
N GLY A 181 1.18 -9.55 2.13
CA GLY A 181 1.26 -8.39 1.22
C GLY A 181 1.41 -8.79 -0.25
N PRO A 182 0.85 -8.01 -1.19
CA PRO A 182 1.01 -8.25 -2.62
C PRO A 182 2.44 -7.95 -3.10
N LEU A 183 2.80 -8.52 -4.25
CA LEU A 183 4.00 -8.11 -4.97
C LEU A 183 3.77 -6.73 -5.59
N ILE A 184 4.70 -5.81 -5.39
CA ILE A 184 4.73 -4.52 -6.07
C ILE A 184 5.67 -4.63 -7.28
N VAL A 185 5.19 -4.18 -8.45
CA VAL A 185 5.95 -4.14 -9.70
C VAL A 185 5.89 -2.71 -10.25
N ILE A 186 7.02 -2.04 -10.37
CA ILE A 186 7.09 -0.65 -10.83
C ILE A 186 7.72 -0.63 -12.22
N ASP A 187 7.00 -0.12 -13.22
CA ASP A 187 7.42 -0.07 -14.63
C ASP A 187 7.93 -1.43 -15.18
N GLY A 188 7.39 -2.53 -14.67
CA GLY A 188 7.76 -3.90 -15.04
C GLY A 188 8.85 -4.53 -14.17
N VAL A 189 9.47 -3.80 -13.25
CA VAL A 189 10.50 -4.32 -12.33
C VAL A 189 9.84 -4.84 -11.05
N PRO A 190 9.94 -6.15 -10.73
CA PRO A 190 9.34 -6.74 -9.54
C PRO A 190 10.16 -6.44 -8.27
N GLY A 191 9.46 -6.26 -7.15
CA GLY A 191 10.07 -5.99 -5.83
C GLY A 191 10.25 -4.51 -5.53
N GLY A 192 9.59 -3.62 -6.29
CA GLY A 192 9.65 -2.18 -6.07
C GLY A 192 9.09 -1.73 -4.72
N ASN A 193 9.60 -0.62 -4.20
CA ASN A 193 9.15 0.00 -2.96
C ASN A 193 8.28 1.23 -3.25
N LEU A 194 7.01 1.22 -2.81
CA LEU A 194 6.09 2.35 -2.99
C LEU A 194 6.56 3.64 -2.32
N THR A 195 7.42 3.56 -1.30
CA THR A 195 8.03 4.72 -0.65
C THR A 195 8.94 5.51 -1.61
N ASN A 196 9.49 4.86 -2.64
CA ASN A 196 10.37 5.50 -3.63
C ASN A 196 9.65 6.14 -4.81
N ILE A 197 8.31 6.34 -4.72
CA ILE A 197 7.53 6.96 -5.78
C ILE A 197 6.79 8.18 -5.25
N ASN A 198 6.93 9.31 -5.97
CA ASN A 198 6.05 10.45 -5.73
C ASN A 198 4.67 10.18 -6.34
N PRO A 199 3.55 10.43 -5.63
CA PRO A 199 2.19 10.30 -6.16
C PRO A 199 1.97 10.98 -7.52
N ASN A 200 2.60 12.15 -7.74
CA ASN A 200 2.49 12.90 -8.99
C ASN A 200 3.17 12.23 -10.21
N ASP A 201 4.03 11.23 -9.96
CA ASP A 201 4.71 10.49 -11.04
C ASP A 201 3.93 9.24 -11.49
N ILE A 202 2.81 8.91 -10.86
CA ILE A 202 2.03 7.72 -11.16
C ILE A 202 1.01 8.01 -12.26
N ALA A 203 0.98 7.14 -13.28
CA ALA A 203 0.00 7.16 -14.36
C ALA A 203 -1.19 6.22 -14.06
N SER A 204 -0.91 5.01 -13.57
CA SER A 204 -1.95 4.03 -13.23
C SER A 204 -1.48 2.99 -12.24
N PHE A 205 -2.47 2.34 -11.62
CA PHE A 205 -2.33 1.09 -10.90
C PHE A 205 -3.16 0.01 -11.59
N ASP A 206 -2.56 -1.15 -11.82
CA ASP A 206 -3.24 -2.34 -12.30
C ASP A 206 -3.11 -3.44 -11.26
N VAL A 207 -4.25 -3.90 -10.71
CA VAL A 207 -4.26 -4.87 -9.62
C VAL A 207 -4.68 -6.24 -10.13
N LEU A 208 -3.73 -7.18 -10.13
CA LEU A 208 -3.92 -8.58 -10.52
C LEU A 208 -4.40 -9.37 -9.30
N LYS A 209 -5.70 -9.70 -9.25
CA LYS A 209 -6.33 -10.29 -8.06
C LYS A 209 -6.47 -11.80 -8.13
N ASP A 210 -6.54 -12.36 -9.34
CA ASP A 210 -6.75 -13.78 -9.57
C ASP A 210 -5.46 -14.57 -9.86
N GLY A 211 -5.61 -15.91 -9.80
CA GLY A 211 -4.50 -16.81 -10.04
C GLY A 211 -4.01 -16.80 -11.48
N ALA A 212 -4.89 -16.58 -12.45
CA ALA A 212 -4.50 -16.59 -13.86
C ALA A 212 -3.66 -15.37 -14.24
N ALA A 213 -3.99 -14.20 -13.70
CA ALA A 213 -3.21 -12.98 -13.91
C ALA A 213 -1.88 -12.99 -13.14
N SER A 214 -1.86 -13.51 -11.90
CA SER A 214 -0.70 -13.45 -11.01
C SER A 214 0.27 -14.62 -11.12
N ALA A 215 -0.15 -15.78 -11.66
CA ALA A 215 0.70 -16.99 -11.79
C ALA A 215 1.99 -16.76 -12.58
N ILE A 216 2.00 -15.82 -13.52
CA ILE A 216 3.20 -15.45 -14.29
C ILE A 216 4.34 -14.92 -13.39
N TYR A 217 4.03 -14.46 -12.16
CA TYR A 217 4.99 -14.04 -11.14
C TYR A 217 5.38 -15.16 -10.15
N GLY A 218 4.83 -16.38 -10.33
CA GLY A 218 5.23 -17.61 -9.60
C GLY A 218 5.03 -17.51 -8.10
N THR A 219 6.10 -17.78 -7.34
CA THR A 219 6.09 -17.76 -5.87
C THR A 219 5.97 -16.37 -5.25
N ARG A 220 5.98 -15.32 -6.04
CA ARG A 220 5.75 -13.94 -5.59
C ARG A 220 4.32 -13.48 -5.82
N GLY A 221 3.54 -14.19 -6.65
CA GLY A 221 2.19 -13.79 -7.09
C GLY A 221 1.04 -14.29 -6.20
N SER A 222 1.30 -15.07 -5.14
CA SER A 222 0.25 -15.69 -4.34
C SER A 222 -0.72 -14.70 -3.70
N ASN A 223 -0.22 -13.59 -3.23
CA ASN A 223 -1.03 -12.57 -2.54
C ASN A 223 -1.59 -11.50 -3.48
N GLY A 224 -1.55 -11.76 -4.81
CA GLY A 224 -1.86 -10.79 -5.85
C GLY A 224 -0.66 -9.91 -6.20
N VAL A 225 -0.82 -9.10 -7.23
CA VAL A 225 0.24 -8.21 -7.75
C VAL A 225 -0.34 -6.83 -8.00
N ILE A 226 0.38 -5.79 -7.60
CA ILE A 226 0.07 -4.40 -7.92
C ILE A 226 1.13 -3.90 -8.91
N LEU A 227 0.70 -3.63 -10.13
CA LEU A 227 1.53 -3.03 -11.17
C LEU A 227 1.37 -1.52 -11.10
N VAL A 228 2.45 -0.82 -10.89
CA VAL A 228 2.51 0.65 -10.87
C VAL A 228 3.18 1.12 -12.15
N THR A 229 2.44 1.89 -12.95
CA THR A 229 2.99 2.51 -14.15
C THR A 229 3.29 3.97 -13.86
N THR A 230 4.53 4.39 -14.10
CA THR A 230 4.89 5.80 -13.95
C THR A 230 4.64 6.57 -15.26
N LYS A 231 4.41 7.89 -15.12
CA LYS A 231 4.25 8.80 -16.24
C LYS A 231 5.53 8.84 -17.10
N LYS A 232 5.36 8.82 -18.41
CA LYS A 232 6.43 8.89 -19.38
C LYS A 232 6.58 10.33 -19.93
N GLY A 233 7.64 10.57 -20.71
CA GLY A 233 7.86 11.81 -21.41
C GLY A 233 6.78 12.11 -22.44
N SER A 234 6.48 13.39 -22.66
CA SER A 234 5.57 13.83 -23.72
C SER A 234 6.11 13.45 -25.11
N LYS A 235 5.20 13.19 -26.05
CA LYS A 235 5.54 12.82 -27.44
C LYS A 235 5.11 13.87 -28.46
N ASP A 236 4.60 15.01 -28.02
CA ASP A 236 4.02 16.06 -28.87
C ASP A 236 5.05 17.03 -29.47
N GLY A 237 6.32 16.76 -29.28
CA GLY A 237 7.43 17.60 -29.76
C GLY A 237 7.72 18.82 -28.89
N ARG A 238 7.06 18.95 -27.75
CA ARG A 238 7.15 20.11 -26.87
C ARG A 238 7.69 19.75 -25.50
N THR A 239 8.27 20.71 -24.82
CA THR A 239 8.68 20.59 -23.43
C THR A 239 7.60 21.16 -22.52
N HIS A 240 7.17 20.38 -21.55
CA HIS A 240 6.19 20.73 -20.52
C HIS A 240 6.89 20.79 -19.18
N ALA A 241 6.62 21.85 -18.44
CA ALA A 241 7.02 21.96 -17.04
C ALA A 241 5.77 22.08 -16.16
N SER A 242 5.76 21.44 -15.03
CA SER A 242 4.67 21.58 -14.05
C SER A 242 5.23 21.68 -12.64
N TYR A 243 4.55 22.45 -11.81
CA TYR A 243 4.83 22.60 -10.40
C TYR A 243 3.59 22.31 -9.59
N SER A 244 3.72 21.41 -8.61
CA SER A 244 2.65 21.07 -7.67
C SER A 244 3.12 21.32 -6.25
N THR A 245 2.27 21.94 -5.44
CA THR A 245 2.54 22.13 -4.01
C THR A 245 1.27 21.94 -3.21
N SER A 246 1.43 21.42 -1.99
CA SER A 246 0.34 21.32 -1.02
C SER A 246 0.82 21.57 0.39
N TYR A 247 -0.07 22.09 1.21
CA TYR A 247 0.12 22.24 2.64
C TYR A 247 -1.05 21.59 3.39
N THR A 248 -0.71 20.76 4.38
CA THR A 248 -1.67 19.98 5.19
C THR A 248 -1.54 20.34 6.66
N TRP A 249 -2.66 20.53 7.33
CA TRP A 249 -2.78 20.57 8.79
C TRP A 249 -3.44 19.27 9.26
N ASN A 250 -2.84 18.61 10.25
CA ASN A 250 -3.33 17.39 10.89
C ASN A 250 -3.76 17.74 12.32
N THR A 251 -5.04 17.68 12.59
CA THR A 251 -5.58 17.87 13.95
C THR A 251 -5.99 16.54 14.55
N MET A 252 -5.63 16.29 15.80
CA MET A 252 -6.03 15.09 16.53
C MET A 252 -7.54 15.05 16.71
N VAL A 253 -8.14 13.87 16.53
CA VAL A 253 -9.53 13.58 16.91
C VAL A 253 -9.51 12.97 18.30
N LYS A 254 -10.16 13.63 19.28
CA LYS A 254 -10.25 13.16 20.66
C LYS A 254 -11.52 12.31 20.80
N ASP A 255 -11.36 10.99 20.77
CA ASP A 255 -12.49 10.05 20.84
C ASP A 255 -12.80 9.63 22.29
N LEU A 256 -11.78 9.59 23.17
CA LEU A 256 -11.90 9.12 24.55
C LEU A 256 -12.05 10.27 25.55
N LYS A 257 -13.09 10.24 26.37
CA LYS A 257 -13.34 11.22 27.43
C LYS A 257 -12.75 10.74 28.75
N MET A 258 -11.45 11.05 28.95
CA MET A 258 -10.76 10.78 30.20
C MET A 258 -11.15 11.79 31.28
N MET A 259 -10.91 11.46 32.54
CA MET A 259 -11.08 12.39 33.67
C MET A 259 -10.05 13.52 33.59
N ASN A 260 -10.47 14.75 33.77
CA ASN A 260 -9.57 15.88 34.04
C ASN A 260 -9.18 15.93 35.52
N ALA A 261 -8.32 16.87 35.93
CA ALA A 261 -7.89 16.95 37.33
C ALA A 261 -9.02 17.25 38.32
N GLN A 262 -10.03 18.02 37.93
CA GLN A 262 -11.20 18.31 38.75
C GLN A 262 -12.07 17.04 38.92
N ASP A 263 -12.37 16.34 37.81
CA ASP A 263 -13.09 15.06 37.86
C ASP A 263 -12.35 14.05 38.76
N PHE A 264 -11.02 14.01 38.65
CA PHE A 264 -10.18 13.10 39.45
C PHE A 264 -10.35 13.39 40.97
N ARG A 265 -10.31 14.66 41.38
CA ARG A 265 -10.48 15.08 42.77
C ARG A 265 -11.89 14.82 43.30
N ASP A 266 -12.89 15.31 42.53
CA ASP A 266 -14.29 15.31 43.00
C ASP A 266 -14.94 13.95 42.93
N VAL A 267 -14.63 13.18 41.87
CA VAL A 267 -15.29 11.91 41.62
C VAL A 267 -14.46 10.74 42.14
N ARG A 268 -13.22 10.61 41.70
CA ARG A 268 -12.41 9.44 42.05
C ARG A 268 -12.01 9.43 43.52
N LEU A 269 -11.42 10.52 44.01
CA LEU A 269 -11.02 10.62 45.41
C LEU A 269 -12.27 10.75 46.35
N GLY A 270 -13.28 11.45 45.86
CA GLY A 270 -14.55 11.59 46.60
C GLY A 270 -15.32 10.27 46.83
N TRP A 271 -15.09 9.26 45.95
CA TRP A 271 -15.65 7.91 46.13
C TRP A 271 -14.74 6.99 46.97
N GLY A 272 -13.63 7.50 47.48
CA GLY A 272 -12.67 6.71 48.26
C GLY A 272 -11.85 5.72 47.44
N ASP A 273 -11.81 5.87 46.12
CA ASP A 273 -10.99 5.03 45.26
C ASP A 273 -9.49 5.36 45.39
N SER A 274 -8.64 4.39 45.08
CA SER A 274 -7.19 4.57 45.17
C SER A 274 -6.71 5.69 44.23
N GLY A 275 -5.85 6.56 44.74
CA GLY A 275 -5.25 7.65 43.99
C GLY A 275 -4.66 8.70 44.92
N VAL A 276 -3.78 9.55 44.42
CA VAL A 276 -3.14 10.63 45.16
C VAL A 276 -3.32 11.92 44.38
N ASP A 277 -3.78 12.99 45.03
CA ASP A 277 -3.74 14.33 44.43
C ASP A 277 -2.32 14.89 44.55
N LEU A 278 -1.68 15.13 43.43
CA LEU A 278 -0.32 15.64 43.36
C LEU A 278 -0.27 17.15 43.10
N GLY A 279 -1.44 17.83 43.17
CA GLY A 279 -1.56 19.29 43.14
C GLY A 279 -1.54 19.89 41.70
N GLY A 280 -1.23 19.15 40.69
CA GLY A 280 -1.19 19.61 39.27
C GLY A 280 -2.58 19.70 38.63
N ASN A 281 -2.62 20.19 37.41
CA ASN A 281 -3.80 20.23 36.53
C ASN A 281 -3.30 20.17 35.08
N VAL A 282 -3.09 18.97 34.57
CA VAL A 282 -2.49 18.75 33.23
C VAL A 282 -3.43 17.90 32.38
N ASP A 283 -3.80 18.40 31.20
CA ASP A 283 -4.33 17.59 30.09
C ASP A 283 -3.13 16.94 29.40
N TRP A 284 -2.82 15.70 29.81
CA TRP A 284 -1.64 14.99 29.33
C TRP A 284 -1.70 14.70 27.82
N LEU A 285 -2.92 14.50 27.28
CA LEU A 285 -3.08 14.26 25.84
C LEU A 285 -2.74 15.50 25.01
N ASP A 286 -3.13 16.70 25.51
CA ASP A 286 -2.72 17.96 24.89
C ASP A 286 -1.21 18.22 25.10
N ALA A 287 -0.67 17.89 26.28
CA ALA A 287 0.74 18.12 26.61
C ALA A 287 1.70 17.30 25.71
N VAL A 288 1.30 16.09 25.27
CA VAL A 288 2.13 15.22 24.40
C VAL A 288 1.90 15.47 22.90
N SER A 289 0.96 16.36 22.54
CA SER A 289 0.53 16.53 21.15
C SER A 289 0.69 17.97 20.63
N ARG A 290 0.67 18.07 19.30
CA ARG A 290 0.67 19.32 18.54
C ARG A 290 -0.21 19.17 17.29
N THR A 291 -0.52 20.29 16.62
CA THR A 291 -1.03 20.25 15.25
C THR A 291 0.10 19.80 14.32
N GLY A 292 -0.08 18.63 13.70
CA GLY A 292 0.85 18.13 12.69
C GLY A 292 0.75 18.94 11.40
N THR A 293 1.86 19.02 10.65
CA THR A 293 1.92 19.76 9.38
C THR A 293 2.66 18.97 8.32
N THR A 294 2.22 19.08 7.06
CA THR A 294 2.97 18.50 5.93
C THR A 294 3.03 19.52 4.82
N MET A 295 4.22 19.79 4.33
CA MET A 295 4.49 20.61 3.15
C MET A 295 5.11 19.71 2.07
N GLN A 296 4.61 19.79 0.85
CA GLN A 296 5.10 19.02 -0.28
C GLN A 296 5.25 19.90 -1.52
N HIS A 297 6.35 19.70 -2.25
CA HIS A 297 6.65 20.37 -3.51
C HIS A 297 7.11 19.34 -4.53
N THR A 298 6.62 19.45 -5.76
CA THR A 298 7.05 18.59 -6.88
C THR A 298 7.24 19.46 -8.12
N LEU A 299 8.41 19.40 -8.72
CA LEU A 299 8.74 20.01 -10.01
C LEU A 299 8.91 18.91 -11.04
N THR A 300 8.28 19.04 -12.20
CA THR A 300 8.37 18.07 -13.28
C THR A 300 8.75 18.76 -14.60
N LEU A 301 9.62 18.13 -15.36
CA LEU A 301 9.99 18.49 -16.73
C LEU A 301 9.80 17.29 -17.62
N SER A 302 9.03 17.40 -18.70
CA SER A 302 8.84 16.32 -19.66
C SER A 302 8.81 16.85 -21.09
N GLY A 303 9.29 16.04 -22.03
CA GLY A 303 9.30 16.44 -23.43
C GLY A 303 9.76 15.33 -24.34
N GLY A 304 9.78 15.62 -25.65
CA GLY A 304 10.27 14.71 -26.66
C GLY A 304 9.29 14.47 -27.80
N ASN A 305 9.52 13.38 -28.53
CA ASN A 305 8.70 12.96 -29.67
C ASN A 305 8.53 11.42 -29.64
N ASP A 306 7.91 10.85 -30.67
CA ASP A 306 7.67 9.39 -30.76
C ASP A 306 8.94 8.54 -30.72
N LYS A 307 10.12 9.11 -31.05
CA LYS A 307 11.40 8.39 -31.05
C LYS A 307 12.20 8.60 -29.78
N SER A 308 12.12 9.78 -29.19
CA SER A 308 12.90 10.11 -28.01
C SER A 308 12.04 10.96 -27.08
N ASN A 309 11.83 10.50 -25.87
CA ASN A 309 11.14 11.29 -24.87
C ASN A 309 11.82 11.13 -23.52
N TYR A 310 11.58 12.11 -22.67
CA TYR A 310 12.12 12.16 -21.32
C TYR A 310 11.11 12.77 -20.35
N ARG A 311 11.19 12.32 -19.12
CA ARG A 311 10.53 12.93 -17.95
C ARG A 311 11.49 12.95 -16.78
N VAL A 312 11.62 14.11 -16.15
CA VAL A 312 12.41 14.27 -14.92
C VAL A 312 11.52 14.94 -13.90
N SER A 313 11.46 14.42 -12.70
CA SER A 313 10.77 15.01 -11.55
C SER A 313 11.72 15.12 -10.36
N ALA A 314 11.48 16.14 -9.53
CA ALA A 314 12.14 16.32 -8.25
C ALA A 314 11.08 16.68 -7.21
N ASP A 315 11.17 16.07 -6.04
CA ASP A 315 10.21 16.30 -4.96
C ASP A 315 10.90 16.53 -3.62
N TYR A 316 10.27 17.37 -2.83
CA TYR A 316 10.60 17.64 -1.44
C TYR A 316 9.35 17.55 -0.58
N ARG A 317 9.46 16.88 0.57
CA ARG A 317 8.40 16.79 1.58
C ARG A 317 9.00 16.98 2.96
N ASP A 318 8.32 17.79 3.80
CA ASP A 318 8.59 17.94 5.23
C ASP A 318 7.27 17.73 5.98
N ALA A 319 7.20 16.68 6.78
CA ALA A 319 6.00 16.28 7.51
C ALA A 319 6.32 16.14 9.00
N LYS A 320 5.49 16.77 9.83
CA LYS A 320 5.53 16.66 11.29
C LYS A 320 4.26 15.98 11.76
N GLY A 321 4.40 14.97 12.61
CA GLY A 321 3.26 14.29 13.23
C GLY A 321 2.55 15.10 14.30
N ILE A 322 1.48 14.51 14.85
CA ILE A 322 0.70 15.13 15.94
C ILE A 322 1.35 14.97 17.31
N ASP A 323 2.28 14.05 17.48
CA ASP A 323 3.17 13.97 18.65
C ASP A 323 4.26 15.04 18.59
N LEU A 324 4.93 15.33 19.70
CA LEU A 324 5.92 16.41 19.76
C LEU A 324 7.19 16.12 18.98
N ARG A 325 7.55 14.84 18.77
CA ARG A 325 8.83 14.42 18.20
C ARG A 325 8.76 14.09 16.73
N SER A 326 7.79 13.29 16.27
CA SER A 326 7.86 12.68 14.94
C SER A 326 7.94 13.69 13.81
N ARG A 327 8.88 13.43 12.90
CA ARG A 327 9.12 14.21 11.68
C ARG A 327 9.65 13.32 10.59
N ARG A 328 9.37 13.66 9.33
CA ARG A 328 9.92 12.99 8.15
C ARG A 328 10.20 14.02 7.06
N GLN A 329 11.45 14.06 6.63
CA GLN A 329 11.90 14.89 5.50
C GLN A 329 12.34 13.97 4.37
N GLU A 330 11.83 14.22 3.17
CA GLU A 330 12.12 13.43 1.98
C GLU A 330 12.62 14.31 0.86
N TYR A 331 13.65 13.85 0.17
CA TYR A 331 14.22 14.42 -1.03
C TYR A 331 14.25 13.34 -2.09
N GLY A 332 13.45 13.46 -3.13
CA GLY A 332 13.35 12.48 -4.20
C GLY A 332 13.61 13.08 -5.57
N ALA A 333 14.11 12.27 -6.47
CA ALA A 333 14.16 12.57 -7.88
C ALA A 333 13.88 11.32 -8.70
N ARG A 334 13.29 11.48 -9.87
CA ARG A 334 13.06 10.41 -10.84
C ARG A 334 13.34 10.91 -12.24
N ALA A 335 14.07 10.11 -13.02
CA ALA A 335 14.27 10.36 -14.43
C ALA A 335 13.88 9.12 -15.24
N ASN A 336 13.12 9.34 -16.32
CA ASN A 336 12.75 8.33 -17.29
C ASN A 336 13.12 8.83 -18.68
N ILE A 337 13.88 8.03 -19.42
CA ILE A 337 14.38 8.38 -20.75
C ILE A 337 14.11 7.19 -21.68
N MET A 338 13.53 7.47 -22.84
CA MET A 338 13.32 6.48 -23.89
C MET A 338 13.89 7.00 -25.21
N HIS A 339 14.60 6.14 -25.92
CA HIS A 339 15.09 6.42 -27.26
C HIS A 339 14.87 5.21 -28.18
N THR A 340 14.28 5.47 -29.35
CA THR A 340 14.11 4.48 -30.44
C THR A 340 14.92 4.92 -31.65
N THR A 341 15.78 4.04 -32.13
CA THR A 341 16.65 4.31 -33.28
C THR A 341 15.86 4.54 -34.57
N LYS A 342 16.51 5.19 -35.55
CA LYS A 342 15.91 5.39 -36.86
C LYS A 342 15.55 4.03 -37.49
N GLY A 343 14.29 3.87 -37.91
CA GLY A 343 13.77 2.59 -38.41
C GLY A 343 13.14 1.69 -37.35
N GLY A 344 13.17 2.06 -36.06
CA GLY A 344 12.49 1.34 -34.96
C GLY A 344 13.14 0.01 -34.58
N LEU A 345 14.41 -0.23 -34.99
CA LEU A 345 15.11 -1.50 -34.72
C LEU A 345 15.39 -1.70 -33.24
N PHE A 346 15.96 -0.69 -32.56
CA PHE A 346 16.28 -0.72 -31.14
C PHE A 346 15.46 0.33 -30.38
N THR A 347 14.96 -0.03 -29.22
CA THR A 347 14.43 0.89 -28.23
C THR A 347 15.20 0.69 -26.93
N ILE A 348 15.73 1.77 -26.36
CA ILE A 348 16.44 1.79 -25.11
C ILE A 348 15.59 2.62 -24.12
N THR A 349 15.33 2.06 -22.96
CA THR A 349 14.68 2.76 -21.85
C THR A 349 15.60 2.73 -20.64
N ALA A 350 15.72 3.84 -19.93
CA ALA A 350 16.46 3.94 -18.68
C ALA A 350 15.65 4.72 -17.67
N ASN A 351 15.58 4.20 -16.46
CA ASN A 351 14.92 4.81 -15.30
C ASN A 351 15.93 4.91 -14.16
N VAL A 352 15.89 6.00 -13.39
CA VAL A 352 16.63 6.14 -12.14
C VAL A 352 15.81 6.94 -11.15
N ALA A 353 15.78 6.48 -9.89
CA ALA A 353 14.99 7.09 -8.82
C ALA A 353 15.76 7.05 -7.48
N PRO A 354 16.63 8.03 -7.21
CA PRO A 354 17.23 8.21 -5.90
C PRO A 354 16.25 8.91 -4.94
N ARG A 355 16.26 8.50 -3.65
CA ARG A 355 15.53 9.16 -2.56
C ARG A 355 16.33 9.09 -1.26
N VAL A 356 16.31 10.18 -0.51
CA VAL A 356 16.88 10.27 0.85
C VAL A 356 15.78 10.70 1.79
N ILE A 357 15.68 10.03 2.93
CA ILE A 357 14.68 10.26 3.96
C ILE A 357 15.39 10.41 5.30
N TYR A 358 15.08 11.47 6.02
CA TYR A 358 15.47 11.71 7.40
C TYR A 358 14.23 11.70 8.28
N SER A 359 14.21 10.86 9.31
CA SER A 359 13.07 10.70 10.20
C SER A 359 13.45 10.81 11.67
N ASP A 360 12.59 11.51 12.43
CA ASP A 360 12.47 11.34 13.86
C ASP A 360 11.24 10.47 14.10
N LYS A 361 11.36 9.36 14.83
CA LYS A 361 10.27 8.40 15.01
C LYS A 361 9.31 8.79 16.13
N ALA A 362 8.03 8.44 15.97
CA ALA A 362 7.04 8.52 17.03
C ALA A 362 7.26 7.41 18.07
N ASP A 363 7.02 7.74 19.32
CA ASP A 363 6.84 6.75 20.38
C ASP A 363 5.32 6.62 20.65
N TYR A 364 4.70 5.56 20.20
CA TYR A 364 3.25 5.37 20.32
C TYR A 364 2.80 5.18 21.76
N SER A 365 3.69 4.69 22.64
CA SER A 365 3.37 4.50 24.05
C SER A 365 3.08 5.82 24.77
N VAL A 366 3.55 6.97 24.28
CA VAL A 366 3.28 8.26 24.91
C VAL A 366 1.80 8.63 24.92
N PHE A 367 1.02 8.20 23.91
CA PHE A 367 -0.43 8.45 23.90
C PHE A 367 -1.17 7.57 24.92
N LYS A 368 -0.78 6.30 25.05
CA LYS A 368 -1.27 5.43 26.13
C LYS A 368 -0.91 6.03 27.48
N ASP A 369 0.37 6.39 27.67
CA ASP A 369 0.87 6.95 28.92
C ASP A 369 0.16 8.26 29.26
N ALA A 370 -0.14 9.10 28.28
CA ALA A 370 -0.93 10.32 28.47
C ALA A 370 -2.38 10.05 28.91
N LEU A 371 -3.03 8.98 28.37
CA LEU A 371 -4.37 8.58 28.82
C LEU A 371 -4.35 8.00 30.23
N GLU A 372 -3.31 7.27 30.60
CA GLU A 372 -3.17 6.59 31.90
C GLU A 372 -2.60 7.49 32.99
N ALA A 373 -1.92 8.58 32.63
CA ALA A 373 -1.29 9.48 33.59
C ALA A 373 -2.32 10.16 34.52
N ASN A 374 -1.99 10.28 35.80
CA ASN A 374 -2.79 11.02 36.76
C ASN A 374 -2.86 12.50 36.36
N PRO A 375 -4.05 13.07 36.08
CA PRO A 375 -4.18 14.47 35.64
C PRO A 375 -3.79 15.50 36.70
N THR A 376 -3.62 15.08 37.97
CA THR A 376 -3.11 15.93 39.05
C THR A 376 -1.59 15.91 39.18
N THR A 377 -0.89 15.11 38.34
CA THR A 377 0.58 15.12 38.30
C THR A 377 1.06 16.42 37.64
N PRO A 378 1.95 17.21 38.28
CA PRO A 378 2.55 18.37 37.63
C PRO A 378 3.43 17.97 36.40
N LEU A 379 3.53 18.84 35.40
CA LEU A 379 4.43 18.62 34.27
C LEU A 379 5.90 18.71 34.66
N MET A 380 6.21 19.75 35.45
CA MET A 380 7.56 20.04 35.97
C MET A 380 7.59 19.78 37.46
N ASP A 381 8.79 19.49 38.01
CA ASP A 381 9.02 19.29 39.41
C ASP A 381 8.77 20.64 40.18
N PRO A 382 7.83 20.68 41.11
CA PRO A 382 7.56 21.91 41.86
C PRO A 382 8.76 22.43 42.65
N ASP A 383 9.66 21.54 43.08
CA ASP A 383 10.85 21.87 43.84
C ASP A 383 12.05 22.25 42.92
N ASN A 384 12.01 21.84 41.66
CA ASN A 384 13.02 22.13 40.66
C ASN A 384 12.40 22.34 39.26
N PRO A 385 11.90 23.57 38.95
CA PRO A 385 11.13 23.87 37.73
C PRO A 385 11.89 23.68 36.40
N ILE A 386 13.15 23.37 36.40
CA ILE A 386 13.96 23.03 35.22
C ILE A 386 13.94 21.52 34.92
N ARG A 387 13.40 20.70 35.84
CA ARG A 387 13.28 19.25 35.67
C ARG A 387 11.82 18.85 35.44
N TYR A 388 11.63 17.80 34.68
CA TYR A 388 10.33 17.16 34.54
C TYR A 388 9.95 16.44 35.84
N TYR A 389 8.66 16.38 36.13
CA TYR A 389 8.16 15.65 37.30
C TYR A 389 8.47 14.16 37.17
N ASN A 390 8.94 13.56 38.26
CA ASN A 390 9.28 12.15 38.31
C ASN A 390 8.03 11.29 38.54
N PHE A 391 7.79 10.34 37.64
CA PHE A 391 6.66 9.43 37.66
C PHE A 391 6.88 8.14 38.46
N LYS A 392 7.97 8.04 39.24
CA LYS A 392 8.27 6.86 40.06
C LYS A 392 7.10 6.46 40.95
N GLY A 393 6.75 5.16 40.88
CA GLY A 393 5.64 4.62 41.66
C GLY A 393 4.25 4.90 41.08
N GLN A 394 4.13 5.58 39.95
CA GLN A 394 2.88 5.72 39.21
C GLN A 394 2.72 4.58 38.21
N VAL A 395 1.49 4.39 37.64
CA VAL A 395 1.20 3.41 36.60
C VAL A 395 2.03 3.69 35.36
N VAL A 396 2.18 4.97 35.03
CA VAL A 396 3.06 5.45 33.97
C VAL A 396 4.44 5.67 34.58
N GLY A 397 5.40 4.84 34.18
CA GLY A 397 6.74 4.83 34.80
C GLY A 397 7.64 6.01 34.44
N SER A 398 7.22 6.89 33.52
CA SER A 398 8.02 8.03 33.05
C SER A 398 7.13 9.15 32.50
N ASN A 399 7.64 10.40 32.60
CA ASN A 399 6.96 11.57 32.04
C ASN A 399 6.92 11.48 30.49
N PRO A 400 5.73 11.38 29.86
CA PRO A 400 5.65 11.16 28.41
C PRO A 400 6.08 12.38 27.58
N VAL A 401 6.00 13.59 28.12
CA VAL A 401 6.49 14.81 27.48
C VAL A 401 8.03 14.84 27.47
N GLU A 402 8.63 14.55 28.63
CA GLU A 402 10.08 14.48 28.78
C GLU A 402 10.67 13.50 27.77
N ARG A 403 10.11 12.31 27.69
CA ARG A 403 10.56 11.23 26.80
C ARG A 403 10.58 11.65 25.33
N GLN A 404 9.56 12.40 24.87
CA GLN A 404 9.52 12.90 23.50
C GLN A 404 10.54 14.03 23.23
N LEU A 405 10.85 14.84 24.23
CA LEU A 405 11.68 16.04 24.03
C LEU A 405 13.16 15.80 24.32
N LEU A 406 13.50 14.90 25.24
CA LEU A 406 14.89 14.62 25.60
C LEU A 406 15.49 13.42 24.84
N GLU A 407 14.70 12.37 24.59
CA GLU A 407 15.18 11.23 23.82
C GLU A 407 15.19 11.53 22.32
N THR A 408 16.17 10.99 21.61
CA THR A 408 16.21 11.01 20.15
C THR A 408 16.05 9.59 19.60
N ASP A 409 15.26 9.43 18.53
CA ASP A 409 15.10 8.17 17.81
C ASP A 409 14.99 8.50 16.31
N LYS A 410 16.08 8.26 15.58
CA LYS A 410 16.26 8.73 14.20
C LYS A 410 16.51 7.59 13.23
N ASP A 411 15.93 7.74 12.05
CA ASP A 411 16.22 6.90 10.88
C ASP A 411 16.69 7.75 9.71
N ASP A 412 17.81 7.34 9.11
CA ASP A 412 18.33 7.86 7.85
C ASP A 412 18.20 6.76 6.80
N ILE A 413 17.34 6.97 5.80
CA ILE A 413 17.06 5.98 4.77
C ILE A 413 17.51 6.52 3.41
N ARG A 414 18.22 5.69 2.64
CA ARG A 414 18.63 5.98 1.27
C ARG A 414 18.17 4.87 0.36
N LEU A 415 17.41 5.26 -0.67
CA LEU A 415 16.92 4.37 -1.71
C LEU A 415 17.52 4.81 -3.06
N ILE A 416 17.95 3.85 -3.85
CA ILE A 416 18.35 4.09 -5.23
C ILE A 416 17.81 2.93 -6.05
N ASP A 417 16.83 3.21 -6.89
CA ASP A 417 16.31 2.27 -7.86
C ASP A 417 16.76 2.71 -9.25
N TRP A 418 17.28 1.78 -10.04
CA TRP A 418 17.51 2.03 -11.46
C TRP A 418 17.23 0.78 -12.28
N ASP A 419 16.75 0.98 -13.49
CA ASP A 419 16.61 -0.07 -14.49
C ASP A 419 16.96 0.42 -15.88
N GLY A 420 17.42 -0.51 -16.71
CA GLY A 420 17.71 -0.31 -18.10
C GLY A 420 17.14 -1.45 -18.94
N THR A 421 16.42 -1.12 -20.01
CA THR A 421 15.85 -2.09 -20.96
C THR A 421 16.34 -1.80 -22.37
N VAL A 422 16.82 -2.84 -23.02
CA VAL A 422 17.13 -2.81 -24.45
C VAL A 422 16.18 -3.76 -25.17
N LYS A 423 15.35 -3.23 -26.05
CA LYS A 423 14.40 -3.97 -26.89
C LYS A 423 14.86 -3.95 -28.35
N LEU A 424 14.87 -5.10 -29.00
CA LEU A 424 15.18 -5.32 -30.41
C LEU A 424 13.95 -5.83 -31.14
N ASN A 425 13.54 -5.14 -32.21
CA ASN A 425 12.52 -5.62 -33.14
C ASN A 425 13.15 -6.60 -34.13
N LEU A 426 12.80 -7.88 -34.06
CA LEU A 426 13.38 -8.95 -34.86
C LEU A 426 12.76 -9.07 -36.25
N LEU A 427 11.49 -8.69 -36.43
CA LEU A 427 10.77 -8.90 -37.66
C LEU A 427 11.38 -8.21 -38.88
N PRO A 428 11.87 -6.93 -38.81
CA PRO A 428 12.56 -6.30 -39.92
C PRO A 428 13.84 -6.99 -40.34
N LEU A 429 14.48 -7.76 -39.43
CA LEU A 429 15.71 -8.51 -39.69
C LEU A 429 15.42 -9.88 -40.35
N LEU A 430 14.31 -10.53 -39.94
CA LEU A 430 13.97 -11.91 -40.34
C LEU A 430 13.10 -11.96 -41.61
N ALA A 431 12.23 -10.97 -41.81
CA ALA A 431 11.25 -10.95 -42.91
C ALA A 431 11.02 -9.52 -43.40
N LYS A 432 11.83 -9.10 -44.42
CA LYS A 432 11.77 -7.75 -45.01
C LYS A 432 10.40 -7.37 -45.60
N ASN A 433 9.55 -8.34 -45.94
CA ASN A 433 8.23 -8.16 -46.55
C ASN A 433 7.08 -8.62 -45.64
N ALA A 434 7.32 -8.77 -44.34
CA ALA A 434 6.25 -9.13 -43.41
C ALA A 434 5.14 -8.06 -43.41
N SER A 435 3.88 -8.50 -43.51
CA SER A 435 2.73 -7.60 -43.42
C SER A 435 2.75 -6.90 -42.05
N GLY A 436 2.31 -5.62 -41.99
CA GLY A 436 2.26 -4.83 -40.77
C GLY A 436 1.42 -5.40 -39.61
N ASN A 437 0.83 -6.59 -39.80
CA ASN A 437 -0.02 -7.30 -38.82
C ASN A 437 0.78 -8.26 -37.92
N HIS A 438 2.09 -8.34 -38.08
CA HIS A 438 2.96 -9.20 -37.26
C HIS A 438 4.05 -8.40 -36.56
N HIS A 439 4.32 -8.73 -35.32
CA HIS A 439 5.39 -8.13 -34.52
C HIS A 439 6.16 -9.22 -33.78
N LEU A 440 7.49 -9.19 -33.86
CA LEU A 440 8.36 -10.05 -33.09
C LEU A 440 9.47 -9.20 -32.49
N SER A 441 9.61 -9.26 -31.18
CA SER A 441 10.63 -8.50 -30.46
C SER A 441 11.24 -9.30 -29.33
N THR A 442 12.50 -9.02 -29.02
CA THR A 442 13.16 -9.52 -27.81
C THR A 442 13.71 -8.36 -27.02
N GLN A 443 13.74 -8.49 -25.70
CA GLN A 443 14.25 -7.46 -24.80
C GLN A 443 14.99 -8.06 -23.61
N VAL A 444 15.99 -7.34 -23.13
CA VAL A 444 16.69 -7.64 -21.88
C VAL A 444 16.58 -6.41 -20.99
N MET A 445 16.21 -6.66 -19.75
CA MET A 445 16.14 -5.67 -18.68
C MET A 445 17.14 -6.06 -17.57
N PHE A 446 17.82 -5.05 -17.05
CA PHE A 446 18.58 -5.13 -15.80
C PHE A 446 18.05 -4.06 -14.83
N ALA A 447 17.86 -4.45 -13.58
CA ALA A 447 17.44 -3.53 -12.53
C ALA A 447 18.21 -3.79 -11.22
N ASP A 448 18.39 -2.74 -10.43
CA ASP A 448 19.02 -2.77 -9.13
C ASP A 448 18.25 -1.89 -8.16
N HIS A 449 17.86 -2.48 -7.03
CA HIS A 449 17.24 -1.82 -5.89
C HIS A 449 18.23 -1.81 -4.74
N GLN A 450 18.63 -0.63 -4.29
CA GLN A 450 19.52 -0.44 -3.14
C GLN A 450 18.76 0.31 -2.04
N TYR A 451 18.69 -0.30 -0.87
CA TYR A 451 18.13 0.28 0.33
C TYR A 451 19.18 0.27 1.43
N THR A 452 19.42 1.42 2.06
CA THR A 452 20.28 1.54 3.23
C THR A 452 19.50 2.25 4.31
N HIS A 453 19.52 1.73 5.52
CA HIS A 453 18.82 2.25 6.67
C HIS A 453 19.80 2.32 7.84
N ASP A 454 20.08 3.53 8.30
CA ASP A 454 20.89 3.83 9.46
C ASP A 454 19.98 4.37 10.55
N ALA A 455 19.93 3.71 11.72
CA ALA A 455 19.12 4.12 12.86
C ALA A 455 19.99 4.46 14.06
N SER A 456 19.58 5.44 14.85
CA SER A 456 20.22 5.83 16.11
C SER A 456 19.18 6.21 17.15
N TRP A 457 19.40 5.76 18.38
CA TRP A 457 18.59 6.11 19.53
C TRP A 457 19.50 6.57 20.67
N PHE A 458 19.05 7.57 21.42
CA PHE A 458 19.76 8.11 22.56
C PHE A 458 18.81 8.61 23.64
N ARG A 459 19.12 8.27 24.90
CA ARG A 459 18.52 8.80 26.13
C ARG A 459 19.60 9.50 26.93
N PRO A 460 19.45 10.79 27.24
CA PRO A 460 20.47 11.54 27.99
C PRO A 460 20.48 11.18 29.48
N SER A 461 21.61 11.47 30.17
CA SER A 461 21.75 11.26 31.60
C SER A 461 20.78 12.10 32.46
N THR A 462 20.28 13.21 31.89
CA THR A 462 19.33 14.11 32.52
C THR A 462 17.89 13.60 32.50
N SER A 463 17.62 12.52 31.75
CA SER A 463 16.30 11.87 31.75
C SER A 463 15.97 11.29 33.14
N THR A 464 14.72 11.47 33.58
CA THR A 464 14.25 10.87 34.84
C THR A 464 14.40 9.35 34.85
N ILE A 465 14.23 8.68 33.69
CA ILE A 465 14.44 7.23 33.56
C ILE A 465 15.92 6.86 33.78
N ALA A 466 16.84 7.62 33.20
CA ALA A 466 18.28 7.38 33.38
C ALA A 466 18.68 7.57 34.85
N ILE A 467 18.24 8.65 35.46
CA ILE A 467 18.47 8.95 36.87
C ILE A 467 17.94 7.84 37.78
N GLU A 468 16.68 7.38 37.53
CA GLU A 468 16.04 6.31 38.31
C GLU A 468 16.76 4.96 38.20
N SER A 469 17.27 4.64 36.99
CA SER A 469 18.03 3.42 36.76
C SER A 469 19.50 3.50 37.10
N GLY A 470 19.96 4.67 37.64
CA GLY A 470 21.36 4.91 38.00
C GLY A 470 22.29 4.89 36.80
N ARG A 471 21.82 5.40 35.62
CA ARG A 471 22.57 5.43 34.37
C ARG A 471 22.97 6.84 33.97
N GLU A 472 24.12 6.93 33.33
CA GLU A 472 24.66 8.19 32.77
C GLU A 472 24.46 8.28 31.25
N GLY A 473 23.20 7.98 30.82
CA GLY A 473 22.81 7.94 29.42
C GLY A 473 22.90 6.56 28.78
N GLU A 474 22.12 6.40 27.70
CA GLU A 474 22.06 5.15 26.93
C GLU A 474 21.98 5.47 25.45
N ALA A 475 22.69 4.70 24.61
CA ALA A 475 22.71 4.89 23.17
C ALA A 475 22.71 3.56 22.40
N SER A 476 22.09 3.56 21.21
CA SER A 476 22.22 2.47 20.26
C SER A 476 22.33 2.98 18.83
N ARG A 477 23.00 2.21 17.99
CA ARG A 477 23.05 2.40 16.53
C ARG A 477 22.84 1.08 15.81
N SER A 478 22.15 1.16 14.68
CA SER A 478 22.06 0.04 13.74
C SER A 478 22.20 0.53 12.31
N SER A 479 22.73 -0.33 11.45
CA SER A 479 22.82 -0.08 10.02
C SER A 479 22.39 -1.35 9.29
N SER A 480 21.50 -1.23 8.32
CA SER A 480 21.09 -2.34 7.47
C SER A 480 21.16 -1.96 6.01
N LYS A 481 21.48 -2.93 5.17
CA LYS A 481 21.54 -2.78 3.73
C LYS A 481 20.83 -3.92 3.05
N GLU A 482 19.96 -3.57 2.12
CA GLU A 482 19.31 -4.49 1.18
C GLU A 482 19.77 -4.15 -0.24
N SER A 483 20.11 -5.19 -1.02
CA SER A 483 20.45 -5.06 -2.44
C SER A 483 19.70 -6.13 -3.20
N GLN A 484 18.98 -5.74 -4.26
CA GLN A 484 18.26 -6.66 -5.11
C GLN A 484 18.61 -6.40 -6.58
N TYR A 485 19.19 -7.40 -7.24
CA TYR A 485 19.50 -7.38 -8.66
C TYR A 485 18.48 -8.23 -9.42
N VAL A 486 17.92 -7.69 -10.48
CA VAL A 486 16.97 -8.37 -11.36
C VAL A 486 17.47 -8.33 -12.79
N MET A 487 17.44 -9.47 -13.46
CA MET A 487 17.66 -9.58 -14.91
C MET A 487 16.49 -10.35 -15.50
N GLU A 488 15.88 -9.76 -16.55
CA GLU A 488 14.79 -10.42 -17.28
C GLU A 488 15.05 -10.38 -18.78
N TRP A 489 14.89 -11.52 -19.43
CA TRP A 489 14.91 -11.65 -20.89
C TRP A 489 13.54 -12.12 -21.37
N LEU A 490 12.93 -11.32 -22.25
CA LEU A 490 11.60 -11.57 -22.79
C LEU A 490 11.63 -11.57 -24.32
N THR A 491 10.92 -12.52 -24.92
CA THR A 491 10.64 -12.54 -26.37
C THR A 491 9.14 -12.56 -26.58
N ASN A 492 8.63 -11.61 -27.36
CA ASN A 492 7.22 -11.39 -27.60
C ASN A 492 6.91 -11.50 -29.10
N TYR A 493 5.88 -12.26 -29.42
CA TYR A 493 5.26 -12.33 -30.76
C TYR A 493 3.81 -11.89 -30.67
N SER A 494 3.36 -11.11 -31.65
CA SER A 494 1.93 -10.87 -31.89
C SER A 494 1.64 -10.89 -33.39
N GLY A 495 0.52 -11.53 -33.76
CA GLY A 495 0.14 -11.65 -35.18
C GLY A 495 -1.35 -11.84 -35.36
N SER A 496 -1.89 -11.25 -36.43
CA SER A 496 -3.29 -11.39 -36.87
C SER A 496 -3.37 -12.14 -38.19
N PHE A 497 -4.15 -13.22 -38.20
CA PHE A 497 -4.42 -14.09 -39.32
C PHE A 497 -5.92 -14.07 -39.65
N GLY A 498 -6.38 -13.06 -40.35
CA GLY A 498 -7.80 -12.83 -40.61
C GLY A 498 -8.58 -12.52 -39.32
N LYS A 499 -9.40 -13.46 -38.84
CA LYS A 499 -10.16 -13.33 -37.59
C LYS A 499 -9.43 -13.90 -36.36
N HIS A 500 -8.26 -14.47 -36.56
CA HIS A 500 -7.47 -15.11 -35.49
C HIS A 500 -6.35 -14.18 -35.07
N ASN A 501 -6.32 -13.81 -33.78
CA ASN A 501 -5.24 -13.05 -33.19
C ASN A 501 -4.49 -13.93 -32.18
N VAL A 502 -3.16 -13.94 -32.31
CA VAL A 502 -2.28 -14.73 -31.42
C VAL A 502 -1.23 -13.80 -30.81
N LYS A 503 -1.09 -13.85 -29.49
CA LYS A 503 0.00 -13.22 -28.76
C LYS A 503 0.73 -14.33 -27.98
N ALA A 504 2.04 -14.42 -28.15
CA ALA A 504 2.89 -15.39 -27.45
C ALA A 504 4.07 -14.69 -26.80
N MET A 505 4.45 -15.17 -25.64
CA MET A 505 5.60 -14.66 -24.88
C MET A 505 6.38 -15.83 -24.27
N ALA A 506 7.71 -15.74 -24.31
CA ALA A 506 8.61 -16.59 -23.55
C ALA A 506 9.61 -15.73 -22.79
N GLY A 507 9.99 -16.14 -21.60
CA GLY A 507 10.87 -15.35 -20.75
C GLY A 507 11.74 -16.17 -19.80
N TYR A 508 12.83 -15.53 -19.40
CA TYR A 508 13.75 -15.96 -18.36
C TYR A 508 13.90 -14.82 -17.34
N SER A 509 13.91 -15.14 -16.05
CA SER A 509 14.11 -14.19 -14.98
C SER A 509 15.12 -14.72 -13.97
N TYR A 510 16.04 -13.87 -13.55
CA TYR A 510 16.99 -14.10 -12.46
C TYR A 510 16.89 -12.96 -11.47
N GLN A 511 16.78 -13.31 -10.18
CA GLN A 511 16.80 -12.35 -9.08
C GLN A 511 17.79 -12.82 -8.02
N TYR A 512 18.60 -11.88 -7.53
CA TYR A 512 19.47 -12.05 -6.37
C TYR A 512 19.17 -10.97 -5.35
N SER A 513 18.89 -11.35 -4.11
CA SER A 513 18.65 -10.44 -3.00
C SER A 513 19.65 -10.72 -1.88
N GLN A 514 20.25 -9.69 -1.32
CA GLN A 514 21.17 -9.76 -0.19
C GLN A 514 20.75 -8.77 0.89
N TYR A 515 20.77 -9.24 2.12
CA TYR A 515 20.48 -8.48 3.33
C TYR A 515 21.68 -8.57 4.27
N SER A 516 22.11 -7.43 4.79
CA SER A 516 23.17 -7.39 5.80
C SER A 516 22.93 -6.25 6.77
N GLY A 517 23.39 -6.40 7.99
CA GLY A 517 23.27 -5.34 8.98
C GLY A 517 24.17 -5.57 10.17
N LEU A 518 24.29 -4.51 10.97
CA LEU A 518 24.98 -4.48 12.24
C LEU A 518 24.18 -3.65 13.24
N ASN A 519 24.33 -3.96 14.50
CA ASN A 519 23.80 -3.17 15.62
C ASN A 519 24.79 -3.16 16.77
N ALA A 520 24.81 -2.06 17.52
CA ALA A 520 25.58 -1.94 18.75
C ALA A 520 24.87 -0.99 19.72
N SER A 521 25.06 -1.19 21.02
CA SER A 521 24.57 -0.32 22.09
C SER A 521 25.55 -0.23 23.24
N ASN A 522 25.49 0.86 23.99
CA ASN A 522 26.25 1.05 25.24
C ASN A 522 25.52 2.03 26.14
N LYS A 523 25.95 2.10 27.40
CA LYS A 523 25.41 2.96 28.45
C LYS A 523 26.52 3.62 29.23
N ASP A 524 26.13 4.55 30.13
CA ASP A 524 27.00 5.23 31.07
C ASP A 524 28.14 6.02 30.36
N PHE A 525 27.72 7.08 29.65
CA PHE A 525 28.63 7.96 28.92
C PHE A 525 29.18 9.07 29.81
N PRO A 526 30.45 9.45 29.65
CA PRO A 526 31.05 10.53 30.45
C PRO A 526 30.34 11.89 30.32
N ASN A 527 29.62 12.09 29.22
CA ASN A 527 28.74 13.24 29.00
C ASN A 527 27.74 12.96 27.84
N ASP A 528 26.62 13.66 27.85
CA ASP A 528 25.53 13.51 26.85
C ASP A 528 25.92 13.99 25.44
N ALA A 529 26.97 14.79 25.27
CA ALA A 529 27.39 15.31 23.96
C ALA A 529 27.95 14.22 23.02
N LEU A 530 28.42 13.11 23.58
CA LEU A 530 28.92 11.98 22.80
C LEU A 530 27.76 11.17 22.17
N GLY A 531 26.69 10.95 22.92
CA GLY A 531 25.48 10.26 22.45
C GLY A 531 25.75 9.02 21.61
N PRO A 532 24.95 8.78 20.56
CA PRO A 532 25.13 7.62 19.70
C PRO A 532 26.34 7.72 18.76
N ASP A 533 27.04 8.86 18.70
CA ASP A 533 28.13 9.06 17.75
C ASP A 533 29.48 8.44 18.22
N ASN A 534 29.58 8.11 19.51
CA ASN A 534 30.74 7.41 20.06
C ASN A 534 30.30 6.35 21.09
N LEU A 535 29.74 5.23 20.65
CA LEU A 535 29.33 4.14 21.54
C LEU A 535 30.48 3.55 22.38
N GLY A 536 31.72 3.63 21.87
CA GLY A 536 32.88 3.13 22.57
C GLY A 536 33.26 3.94 23.82
N ALA A 537 32.72 5.15 24.00
CA ALA A 537 32.94 5.99 25.18
C ALA A 537 32.11 5.56 26.39
N GLY A 538 31.03 4.77 26.20
CA GLY A 538 30.24 4.24 27.30
C GLY A 538 31.03 3.24 28.12
N GLU A 539 30.88 3.30 29.43
CA GLU A 539 31.66 2.48 30.38
C GLU A 539 30.97 1.13 30.71
N PHE A 540 29.63 1.06 30.63
CA PHE A 540 28.85 -0.10 31.08
C PHE A 540 29.30 -1.45 30.48
N ASN A 541 29.52 -1.53 29.18
CA ASN A 541 29.90 -2.80 28.53
C ASN A 541 31.32 -3.23 28.96
N LYS A 542 32.18 -2.30 29.32
CA LYS A 542 33.54 -2.58 29.79
C LYS A 542 33.54 -3.12 31.23
N GLU A 543 32.72 -2.54 32.08
CA GLU A 543 32.60 -2.89 33.50
C GLU A 543 31.90 -4.25 33.67
N GLU A 544 30.79 -4.47 32.96
CA GLU A 544 30.02 -5.71 33.06
C GLU A 544 30.60 -6.86 32.18
N GLY A 545 31.59 -6.58 31.34
CA GLY A 545 32.18 -7.55 30.41
C GLY A 545 31.20 -8.03 29.33
N GLU A 546 30.17 -7.24 29.01
CA GLU A 546 29.14 -7.55 28.01
C GLU A 546 29.57 -7.16 26.59
N VAL A 547 29.07 -7.94 25.60
CA VAL A 547 29.23 -7.62 24.19
C VAL A 547 27.86 -7.30 23.61
N ASN A 548 27.54 -6.00 23.55
CA ASN A 548 26.26 -5.51 23.00
C ASN A 548 26.44 -5.07 21.54
N MET A 549 26.92 -5.99 20.70
CA MET A 549 27.02 -5.82 19.26
C MET A 549 26.63 -7.09 18.50
N GLY A 550 26.04 -6.92 17.33
CA GLY A 550 25.68 -8.02 16.47
C GLY A 550 25.77 -7.66 14.99
N SER A 551 25.92 -8.65 14.14
CA SER A 551 25.84 -8.47 12.70
C SER A 551 25.25 -9.69 12.02
N TYR A 552 24.66 -9.52 10.85
CA TYR A 552 24.11 -10.59 10.06
C TYR A 552 24.32 -10.33 8.57
N LYS A 553 24.33 -11.41 7.79
CA LYS A 553 24.29 -11.38 6.33
C LYS A 553 23.56 -12.61 5.81
N ASN A 554 22.59 -12.39 4.95
CA ASN A 554 21.87 -13.47 4.28
C ASN A 554 21.57 -13.13 2.83
N ASP A 555 21.29 -14.12 2.00
CA ASP A 555 20.95 -13.94 0.59
C ASP A 555 19.87 -14.93 0.13
N ALA A 556 19.28 -14.61 -1.02
CA ALA A 556 18.37 -15.50 -1.71
C ALA A 556 18.51 -15.35 -3.23
N LYS A 557 18.31 -16.46 -3.95
CA LYS A 557 18.33 -16.55 -5.41
C LYS A 557 17.01 -17.10 -5.92
N LEU A 558 16.52 -16.52 -7.02
CA LEU A 558 15.30 -16.94 -7.70
C LEU A 558 15.57 -17.00 -9.21
N ILE A 559 15.25 -18.12 -9.82
CA ILE A 559 15.40 -18.34 -11.27
C ILE A 559 14.08 -18.84 -11.82
N ALA A 560 13.66 -18.32 -12.98
CA ALA A 560 12.42 -18.78 -13.61
C ALA A 560 12.49 -18.81 -15.12
N PHE A 561 11.79 -19.80 -15.69
CA PHE A 561 11.44 -19.89 -17.12
C PHE A 561 9.93 -19.82 -17.23
N PHE A 562 9.41 -19.00 -18.12
CA PHE A 562 7.97 -18.82 -18.23
C PHE A 562 7.52 -18.51 -19.65
N GLY A 563 6.26 -18.83 -19.92
CA GLY A 563 5.63 -18.53 -21.19
C GLY A 563 4.14 -18.30 -21.06
N ARG A 564 3.58 -17.55 -21.99
CA ARG A 564 2.14 -17.27 -22.11
C ARG A 564 1.74 -17.24 -23.57
N VAL A 565 0.59 -17.86 -23.86
CA VAL A 565 -0.06 -17.78 -25.17
C VAL A 565 -1.48 -17.27 -24.96
N SER A 566 -1.85 -16.23 -25.70
CA SER A 566 -3.21 -15.68 -25.74
C SER A 566 -3.72 -15.78 -27.16
N TYR A 567 -4.94 -16.27 -27.30
CA TYR A 567 -5.64 -16.46 -28.57
C TYR A 567 -6.99 -15.76 -28.51
N ASP A 568 -7.31 -15.01 -29.55
CA ASP A 568 -8.60 -14.36 -29.75
C ASP A 568 -9.16 -14.74 -31.13
N TYR A 569 -10.43 -15.09 -31.17
CA TYR A 569 -11.17 -15.32 -32.42
C TYR A 569 -12.21 -14.24 -32.61
N ALA A 570 -12.01 -13.36 -33.56
CA ALA A 570 -12.95 -12.34 -34.03
C ALA A 570 -13.41 -11.37 -32.89
N GLY A 571 -12.65 -11.19 -31.82
CA GLY A 571 -13.05 -10.42 -30.65
C GLY A 571 -14.16 -11.06 -29.81
N LYS A 572 -14.50 -12.35 -30.04
CA LYS A 572 -15.61 -13.05 -29.40
C LYS A 572 -15.20 -14.09 -28.38
N TYR A 573 -14.26 -14.96 -28.77
CA TYR A 573 -13.78 -16.09 -27.96
C TYR A 573 -12.31 -15.88 -27.69
N MET A 574 -11.98 -15.77 -26.41
CA MET A 574 -10.64 -15.49 -25.94
C MET A 574 -10.16 -16.62 -25.05
N PHE A 575 -8.92 -16.99 -25.19
CA PHE A 575 -8.27 -18.01 -24.37
C PHE A 575 -6.84 -17.59 -24.04
N THR A 576 -6.43 -17.76 -22.80
CA THR A 576 -5.02 -17.53 -22.39
C THR A 576 -4.54 -18.70 -21.55
N ALA A 577 -3.35 -19.18 -21.84
CA ALA A 577 -2.64 -20.17 -21.05
C ALA A 577 -1.23 -19.68 -20.71
N SER A 578 -0.78 -19.90 -19.50
CA SER A 578 0.59 -19.60 -19.05
C SER A 578 1.15 -20.68 -18.16
N LEU A 579 2.47 -20.79 -18.18
CA LEU A 579 3.23 -21.67 -17.31
C LEU A 579 4.49 -20.93 -16.84
N ARG A 580 4.77 -21.01 -15.54
CA ARG A 580 6.05 -20.59 -14.95
C ARG A 580 6.67 -21.77 -14.22
N HIS A 581 7.92 -22.06 -14.55
CA HIS A 581 8.79 -23.02 -13.87
C HIS A 581 9.85 -22.25 -13.09
N GLU A 582 9.83 -22.31 -11.77
CA GLU A 582 10.62 -21.42 -10.90
C GLU A 582 11.34 -22.20 -9.81
N GLY A 583 12.61 -21.85 -9.58
CA GLY A 583 13.45 -22.39 -8.52
C GLY A 583 13.94 -21.31 -7.56
N SER A 584 13.89 -21.60 -6.26
CA SER A 584 14.32 -20.70 -5.19
C SER A 584 15.30 -21.35 -4.23
N SER A 585 16.33 -20.60 -3.81
CA SER A 585 17.31 -21.05 -2.82
C SER A 585 16.75 -21.19 -1.40
N LYS A 586 15.58 -20.60 -1.10
CA LYS A 586 14.95 -20.61 0.22
C LYS A 586 14.38 -21.97 0.61
N PHE A 587 14.02 -22.79 -0.38
CA PHE A 587 13.38 -24.09 -0.16
C PHE A 587 14.35 -25.23 0.09
N GLY A 588 13.82 -26.33 0.63
CA GLY A 588 14.56 -27.53 0.92
C GLY A 588 15.18 -28.20 -0.32
N ALA A 589 16.18 -29.04 -0.12
CA ALA A 589 16.92 -29.66 -1.21
C ALA A 589 16.01 -30.46 -2.17
N ASN A 590 14.92 -31.04 -1.65
CA ASN A 590 14.01 -31.89 -2.40
C ASN A 590 12.96 -31.10 -3.21
N HIS A 591 12.73 -29.83 -2.88
CA HIS A 591 11.61 -29.04 -3.42
C HIS A 591 12.00 -27.61 -3.86
N LYS A 592 13.20 -27.42 -4.41
CA LYS A 592 13.65 -26.10 -4.88
C LYS A 592 12.89 -25.57 -6.08
N TRP A 593 12.30 -26.42 -6.89
CA TRP A 593 11.60 -26.06 -8.14
C TRP A 593 10.11 -26.28 -8.06
N GLY A 594 9.34 -25.36 -8.65
CA GLY A 594 7.88 -25.41 -8.72
C GLY A 594 7.31 -25.02 -10.08
N ASN A 595 6.10 -25.53 -10.36
CA ASN A 595 5.35 -25.24 -11.57
C ASN A 595 4.07 -24.49 -11.21
N PHE A 596 3.82 -23.39 -11.91
CA PHE A 596 2.69 -22.48 -11.70
C PHE A 596 1.92 -22.32 -13.02
N PRO A 597 1.04 -23.28 -13.36
CA PRO A 597 0.17 -23.21 -14.53
C PRO A 597 -1.03 -22.30 -14.29
N ALA A 598 -1.49 -21.64 -15.35
CA ALA A 598 -2.74 -20.91 -15.31
C ALA A 598 -3.43 -20.91 -16.67
N VAL A 599 -4.78 -20.90 -16.65
CA VAL A 599 -5.63 -20.84 -17.84
C VAL A 599 -6.78 -19.88 -17.59
N SER A 600 -7.21 -19.18 -18.63
CA SER A 600 -8.41 -18.34 -18.59
C SER A 600 -9.13 -18.32 -19.93
N ALA A 601 -10.43 -18.12 -19.90
CA ALA A 601 -11.29 -18.04 -21.08
C ALA A 601 -12.27 -16.88 -20.95
N GLY A 602 -12.62 -16.26 -22.08
CA GLY A 602 -13.60 -15.19 -22.18
C GLY A 602 -14.53 -15.40 -23.37
N TRP A 603 -15.81 -15.11 -23.18
CA TRP A 603 -16.82 -15.10 -24.22
C TRP A 603 -17.53 -13.76 -24.24
N ARG A 604 -17.32 -12.99 -25.30
CA ARG A 604 -17.98 -11.71 -25.52
C ARG A 604 -19.34 -11.93 -26.21
N ILE A 605 -20.34 -12.07 -25.36
CA ILE A 605 -21.73 -12.45 -25.77
C ILE A 605 -22.32 -11.34 -26.64
N SER A 606 -22.03 -10.07 -26.37
CA SER A 606 -22.49 -8.91 -27.13
C SER A 606 -22.13 -8.95 -28.62
N GLU A 607 -21.04 -9.64 -28.98
CA GLU A 607 -20.59 -9.77 -30.37
C GLU A 607 -21.35 -10.91 -31.15
N GLU A 608 -22.19 -11.66 -30.46
CA GLU A 608 -22.96 -12.72 -31.10
C GLU A 608 -24.11 -12.19 -31.95
N LYS A 609 -24.46 -12.94 -33.00
CA LYS A 609 -25.53 -12.53 -33.95
C LYS A 609 -26.88 -12.32 -33.27
N PHE A 610 -27.20 -13.13 -32.26
CA PHE A 610 -28.46 -13.04 -31.52
C PHE A 610 -28.57 -11.82 -30.62
N MET A 611 -27.43 -11.16 -30.28
CA MET A 611 -27.38 -9.95 -29.45
C MET A 611 -27.46 -8.65 -30.26
N LYS A 612 -27.29 -8.68 -31.58
CA LYS A 612 -27.24 -7.46 -32.41
C LYS A 612 -28.53 -6.62 -32.40
N GLY A 613 -29.66 -7.19 -31.98
CA GLY A 613 -30.94 -6.47 -31.81
C GLY A 613 -31.12 -5.84 -30.42
N VAL A 614 -30.22 -6.10 -29.48
CA VAL A 614 -30.34 -5.64 -28.07
C VAL A 614 -29.57 -4.35 -27.89
N GLN A 615 -30.15 -3.21 -28.25
CA GLN A 615 -29.46 -1.90 -28.27
C GLN A 615 -29.06 -1.33 -26.90
N TRP A 616 -29.73 -1.78 -25.83
CA TRP A 616 -29.42 -1.28 -24.47
C TRP A 616 -28.19 -1.95 -23.83
N ILE A 617 -27.69 -3.05 -24.39
CA ILE A 617 -26.44 -3.71 -23.99
C ILE A 617 -25.34 -3.28 -24.96
N SER A 618 -24.44 -2.45 -24.50
CA SER A 618 -23.28 -2.00 -25.28
C SER A 618 -22.15 -3.03 -25.29
N ASP A 619 -21.93 -3.75 -24.18
CA ASP A 619 -21.02 -4.89 -24.08
C ASP A 619 -21.47 -5.85 -23.00
N LEU A 620 -21.22 -7.14 -23.22
CA LEU A 620 -21.46 -8.22 -22.27
C LEU A 620 -20.45 -9.32 -22.48
N LYS A 621 -19.60 -9.56 -21.47
CA LYS A 621 -18.54 -10.58 -21.52
C LYS A 621 -18.59 -11.46 -20.28
N LEU A 622 -18.60 -12.77 -20.49
CA LEU A 622 -18.40 -13.79 -19.46
C LEU A 622 -16.95 -14.23 -19.47
N ARG A 623 -16.35 -14.41 -18.31
CA ARG A 623 -14.99 -14.91 -18.15
C ARG A 623 -14.86 -15.87 -16.98
N ALA A 624 -13.92 -16.82 -17.13
CA ALA A 624 -13.56 -17.77 -16.10
C ALA A 624 -12.05 -18.02 -16.14
N ASP A 625 -11.47 -18.18 -14.98
CA ASP A 625 -10.04 -18.42 -14.84
C ASP A 625 -9.71 -19.41 -13.73
N TYR A 626 -8.56 -20.08 -13.88
CA TYR A 626 -7.94 -20.93 -12.89
C TYR A 626 -6.43 -20.73 -12.93
N GLY A 627 -5.80 -20.62 -11.77
CA GLY A 627 -4.34 -20.50 -11.68
C GLY A 627 -3.79 -21.06 -10.38
N VAL A 628 -2.56 -21.56 -10.48
CA VAL A 628 -1.75 -22.00 -9.34
C VAL A 628 -0.66 -20.98 -9.10
N THR A 629 -0.56 -20.51 -7.85
CA THR A 629 0.45 -19.55 -7.41
C THR A 629 1.23 -20.12 -6.23
N GLY A 630 2.41 -19.56 -5.95
CA GLY A 630 3.24 -19.94 -4.81
C GLY A 630 3.49 -18.78 -3.86
N ASN A 631 3.86 -19.06 -2.60
CA ASN A 631 4.34 -18.06 -1.65
C ASN A 631 5.66 -18.49 -1.04
N GLN A 632 6.65 -17.58 -1.03
CA GLN A 632 7.99 -17.76 -0.48
C GLN A 632 8.45 -16.60 0.42
N ASN A 633 7.53 -15.76 0.86
CA ASN A 633 7.86 -14.54 1.62
C ASN A 633 8.15 -14.86 3.10
N PHE A 634 9.26 -15.58 3.33
CA PHE A 634 9.82 -15.90 4.64
C PHE A 634 11.34 -15.77 4.61
N ASP A 635 11.99 -15.80 5.77
CA ASP A 635 13.42 -15.57 5.91
C ASP A 635 14.28 -16.60 5.17
N SER A 636 15.44 -16.17 4.67
CA SER A 636 16.43 -17.03 4.06
C SER A 636 16.94 -18.07 5.06
N TYR A 637 17.45 -19.19 4.56
CA TYR A 637 18.13 -20.25 5.32
C TYR A 637 17.26 -21.05 6.30
N LYS A 638 15.90 -20.91 6.27
CA LYS A 638 15.00 -21.75 7.09
C LYS A 638 15.16 -23.24 6.79
N SER A 639 15.51 -23.59 5.55
CA SER A 639 15.74 -24.98 5.12
C SER A 639 17.17 -25.50 5.34
N LEU A 640 18.11 -24.65 5.77
CA LEU A 640 19.52 -25.02 5.92
C LEU A 640 19.88 -25.31 7.38
N ASN A 641 20.88 -26.18 7.57
CA ASN A 641 21.50 -26.36 8.86
C ASN A 641 22.41 -25.16 9.16
N THR A 642 22.02 -24.36 10.12
CA THR A 642 22.80 -23.21 10.61
C THR A 642 23.30 -23.52 12.02
N MET A 643 24.45 -22.98 12.39
CA MET A 643 25.09 -23.18 13.69
C MET A 643 24.92 -21.93 14.56
N ASN A 644 24.72 -22.14 15.85
CA ASN A 644 24.66 -21.07 16.86
C ASN A 644 25.67 -21.37 17.99
N GLY A 645 26.10 -20.30 18.66
CA GLY A 645 26.88 -20.44 19.89
C GLY A 645 25.99 -20.76 21.09
N PHE A 646 26.32 -21.77 21.86
CA PHE A 646 25.57 -22.26 23.03
C PHE A 646 26.33 -22.06 24.35
N GLY A 647 26.95 -20.90 24.55
CA GLY A 647 27.74 -20.64 25.76
C GLY A 647 29.21 -21.01 25.61
N TYR A 648 29.88 -21.20 26.72
CA TYR A 648 31.34 -21.39 26.76
C TYR A 648 31.69 -22.65 27.52
N TYR A 649 32.69 -23.37 27.01
CA TYR A 649 33.36 -24.47 27.67
C TYR A 649 34.71 -23.98 28.18
N ILE A 650 35.05 -24.29 29.44
CA ILE A 650 36.30 -23.93 30.04
C ILE A 650 37.28 -25.09 29.91
N TYR A 651 38.43 -24.86 29.28
CA TYR A 651 39.51 -25.82 29.17
C TYR A 651 40.86 -25.12 29.39
N ASN A 652 41.68 -25.66 30.30
CA ASN A 652 42.97 -25.06 30.73
C ASN A 652 42.86 -23.58 31.09
N GLY A 653 41.80 -23.16 31.81
CA GLY A 653 41.60 -21.76 32.23
C GLY A 653 41.20 -20.80 31.10
N LYS A 654 40.90 -21.31 29.90
CA LYS A 654 40.41 -20.48 28.75
C LYS A 654 38.98 -20.84 28.42
N PHE A 655 38.24 -19.85 28.04
CA PHE A 655 36.86 -20.01 27.54
C PHE A 655 36.85 -20.30 26.03
N PHE A 656 36.19 -21.37 25.65
CA PHE A 656 35.94 -21.73 24.25
C PHE A 656 34.45 -21.72 24.00
N GLN A 657 33.98 -20.97 22.98
CA GLN A 657 32.59 -20.95 22.59
C GLN A 657 32.17 -22.33 22.01
N VAL A 658 31.08 -22.85 22.50
CA VAL A 658 30.47 -24.10 21.99
C VAL A 658 29.52 -23.76 20.85
N TRP A 659 29.65 -24.47 19.74
CA TRP A 659 28.79 -24.31 18.57
C TRP A 659 27.98 -25.58 18.33
N GLY A 660 26.71 -25.42 18.03
CA GLY A 660 25.79 -26.51 17.70
C GLY A 660 24.72 -26.11 16.70
N PRO A 661 23.87 -27.02 16.23
CA PRO A 661 22.75 -26.72 15.35
C PRO A 661 21.85 -25.63 15.95
N ALA A 662 21.44 -24.66 15.15
CA ALA A 662 20.59 -23.56 15.61
C ALA A 662 19.08 -23.88 15.58
N LYS A 663 18.68 -24.93 14.84
CA LYS A 663 17.27 -25.33 14.62
C LYS A 663 17.16 -26.72 14.01
N ASN A 664 15.95 -27.25 13.98
CA ASN A 664 15.64 -28.46 13.21
C ASN A 664 15.67 -28.12 11.70
N VAL A 665 16.24 -28.99 10.90
CA VAL A 665 16.35 -28.84 9.43
C VAL A 665 15.21 -29.57 8.74
N ASN A 666 14.62 -28.91 7.74
CA ASN A 666 13.57 -29.50 6.91
C ASN A 666 14.00 -29.52 5.42
N PRO A 667 14.52 -30.66 4.89
CA PRO A 667 14.89 -30.77 3.49
C PRO A 667 13.69 -30.78 2.54
N ASP A 668 12.49 -31.07 3.06
CA ASP A 668 11.23 -31.11 2.30
C ASP A 668 10.45 -29.79 2.33
N LEU A 669 11.06 -28.73 2.86
CA LEU A 669 10.44 -27.40 2.89
C LEU A 669 10.15 -26.92 1.47
N MET A 670 8.88 -26.65 1.18
CA MET A 670 8.39 -26.20 -0.13
C MET A 670 7.54 -24.92 -0.03
N TRP A 671 7.17 -24.35 -1.20
CA TRP A 671 6.30 -23.19 -1.24
C TRP A 671 4.87 -23.52 -0.83
N GLU A 672 4.17 -22.53 -0.25
CA GLU A 672 2.71 -22.63 -0.11
C GLU A 672 2.07 -22.59 -1.50
N LYS A 673 0.99 -23.35 -1.71
CA LYS A 673 0.28 -23.47 -3.00
C LYS A 673 -1.08 -22.81 -2.94
N GLY A 674 -1.25 -21.73 -3.70
CA GLY A 674 -2.55 -21.09 -3.94
C GLY A 674 -3.22 -21.70 -5.16
N LYS A 675 -4.37 -22.38 -4.99
CA LYS A 675 -5.25 -22.81 -6.07
C LYS A 675 -6.45 -21.86 -6.14
N ASN A 676 -6.49 -21.07 -7.18
CA ASN A 676 -7.44 -19.98 -7.30
C ASN A 676 -8.31 -20.17 -8.54
N TRP A 677 -9.60 -19.95 -8.43
CA TRP A 677 -10.50 -19.83 -9.57
C TRP A 677 -11.44 -18.65 -9.40
N ASN A 678 -11.84 -18.07 -10.50
CA ASN A 678 -12.70 -16.91 -10.54
C ASN A 678 -13.66 -17.01 -11.74
N VAL A 679 -14.89 -16.57 -11.56
CA VAL A 679 -15.88 -16.40 -12.62
C VAL A 679 -16.40 -14.98 -12.55
N GLY A 680 -16.45 -14.29 -13.69
CA GLY A 680 -16.82 -12.89 -13.74
C GLY A 680 -17.65 -12.53 -14.97
N ILE A 681 -18.45 -11.48 -14.80
CA ILE A 681 -19.22 -10.85 -15.87
C ILE A 681 -18.79 -9.40 -15.95
N ASP A 682 -18.33 -8.98 -17.13
CA ASP A 682 -18.09 -7.56 -17.44
C ASP A 682 -19.24 -7.10 -18.34
N PHE A 683 -19.79 -5.93 -18.03
CA PHE A 683 -20.92 -5.39 -18.77
C PHE A 683 -20.84 -3.88 -18.97
N SER A 684 -21.48 -3.43 -20.05
CA SER A 684 -21.75 -2.02 -20.32
C SER A 684 -23.13 -1.86 -20.92
N LEU A 685 -23.92 -0.98 -20.33
CA LEU A 685 -25.34 -0.79 -20.63
C LEU A 685 -25.63 0.68 -20.98
N LEU A 686 -26.73 0.90 -21.74
CA LEU A 686 -27.26 2.24 -22.01
C LEU A 686 -26.22 3.21 -22.59
N ASN A 687 -25.52 2.78 -23.64
CA ASN A 687 -24.42 3.54 -24.27
C ASN A 687 -23.32 3.94 -23.26
N ASN A 688 -22.86 2.96 -22.45
CA ASN A 688 -21.83 3.10 -21.44
C ASN A 688 -22.18 4.06 -20.28
N ARG A 689 -23.48 4.33 -20.05
CA ARG A 689 -23.90 5.09 -18.85
C ARG A 689 -23.81 4.26 -17.58
N ILE A 690 -23.96 2.94 -17.68
CA ILE A 690 -23.78 2.00 -16.57
C ILE A 690 -22.82 0.93 -17.05
N TYR A 691 -21.69 0.78 -16.38
CA TYR A 691 -20.71 -0.26 -16.73
C TYR A 691 -20.00 -0.76 -15.48
N GLY A 692 -19.48 -1.98 -15.56
CA GLY A 692 -18.77 -2.55 -14.43
C GLY A 692 -18.50 -4.03 -14.55
N SER A 693 -18.16 -4.65 -13.43
CA SER A 693 -17.91 -6.08 -13.33
C SER A 693 -18.49 -6.67 -12.05
N LEU A 694 -18.91 -7.93 -12.15
CA LEU A 694 -19.30 -8.79 -11.03
C LEU A 694 -18.40 -10.03 -11.05
N ASN A 695 -17.82 -10.38 -9.91
CA ASN A 695 -16.91 -11.50 -9.78
C ASN A 695 -17.28 -12.36 -8.59
N TYR A 696 -17.15 -13.68 -8.75
CA TYR A 696 -17.07 -14.63 -7.65
C TYR A 696 -15.70 -15.26 -7.66
N PHE A 697 -15.01 -15.21 -6.54
CA PHE A 697 -13.67 -15.79 -6.40
C PHE A 697 -13.64 -16.87 -5.33
N ASN A 698 -12.70 -17.81 -5.49
CA ASN A 698 -12.40 -18.84 -4.52
C ASN A 698 -10.90 -19.12 -4.55
N ARG A 699 -10.26 -18.90 -3.44
CA ARG A 699 -8.81 -19.08 -3.22
C ARG A 699 -8.60 -20.11 -2.12
N LYS A 700 -7.91 -21.20 -2.46
CA LYS A 700 -7.51 -22.24 -1.51
C LYS A 700 -5.99 -22.25 -1.38
N GLN A 701 -5.49 -21.88 -0.22
CA GLN A 701 -4.08 -21.92 0.10
C GLN A 701 -3.78 -23.21 0.86
N GLN A 702 -2.87 -24.03 0.32
CA GLN A 702 -2.47 -25.32 0.86
C GLN A 702 -0.99 -25.29 1.24
N ASP A 703 -0.57 -26.25 2.06
CA ASP A 703 0.83 -26.40 2.48
C ASP A 703 1.35 -25.10 3.17
N LEU A 704 0.52 -24.52 4.07
CA LEU A 704 0.85 -23.29 4.79
C LEU A 704 2.14 -23.45 5.58
N LEU A 705 3.02 -22.45 5.53
CA LEU A 705 4.27 -22.41 6.27
C LEU A 705 4.06 -21.95 7.72
N GLY A 706 4.82 -22.51 8.63
CA GLY A 706 4.81 -22.13 10.03
C GLY A 706 5.70 -22.98 10.91
N ASP A 707 5.99 -22.47 12.11
CA ASP A 707 6.63 -23.24 13.16
C ASP A 707 5.61 -24.20 13.75
N TYR A 708 6.03 -25.46 13.92
CA TYR A 708 5.21 -26.54 14.42
C TYR A 708 5.91 -27.23 15.59
N LYS A 709 5.18 -27.47 16.67
CA LYS A 709 5.72 -28.18 17.84
C LYS A 709 5.94 -29.65 17.52
N VAL A 710 7.12 -30.14 17.85
CA VAL A 710 7.53 -31.55 17.66
C VAL A 710 8.09 -32.15 18.95
N SER A 711 8.11 -33.47 19.03
CA SER A 711 8.63 -34.15 20.21
C SER A 711 10.17 -34.10 20.24
N VAL A 712 10.73 -33.91 21.42
CA VAL A 712 12.17 -33.97 21.68
C VAL A 712 12.38 -35.12 22.65
N PRO A 713 13.10 -36.25 22.31
CA PRO A 713 13.54 -36.63 20.96
C PRO A 713 12.40 -37.15 20.05
N PRO A 714 12.58 -37.38 18.74
CA PRO A 714 13.86 -37.42 18.02
C PRO A 714 14.40 -36.11 17.48
N TYR A 715 13.58 -35.03 17.52
CA TYR A 715 14.06 -33.73 17.10
C TYR A 715 15.01 -33.10 18.14
N LEU A 716 15.92 -32.25 17.69
CA LEU A 716 16.85 -31.52 18.59
C LEU A 716 16.17 -30.37 19.33
N PHE A 717 15.17 -29.74 18.71
CA PHE A 717 14.40 -28.61 19.23
C PHE A 717 12.92 -28.94 19.19
N ASP A 718 12.14 -28.34 20.03
CA ASP A 718 10.69 -28.53 20.16
C ASP A 718 9.86 -27.92 19.02
N ASN A 719 10.48 -27.12 18.14
CA ASN A 719 9.86 -26.51 16.98
C ASN A 719 10.59 -26.85 15.68
N THR A 720 9.83 -27.01 14.59
CA THR A 720 10.38 -27.12 13.24
C THR A 720 9.54 -26.33 12.25
N PHE A 721 10.20 -25.66 11.28
CA PHE A 721 9.54 -24.90 10.24
C PHE A 721 9.11 -25.81 9.10
N VAL A 722 7.80 -25.95 8.88
CA VAL A 722 7.20 -26.94 7.99
C VAL A 722 6.01 -26.42 7.21
N ASN A 723 5.60 -27.18 6.19
CA ASN A 723 4.41 -26.95 5.40
C ASN A 723 3.22 -27.72 5.99
N VAL A 724 2.37 -27.07 6.78
CA VAL A 724 1.21 -27.71 7.41
C VAL A 724 0.02 -26.76 7.42
N GLY A 725 -1.11 -27.24 6.96
CA GLY A 725 -2.37 -26.50 7.04
C GLY A 725 -2.93 -26.09 5.69
N THR A 726 -4.21 -25.74 5.73
CA THR A 726 -4.96 -25.26 4.57
C THR A 726 -5.93 -24.18 4.99
N MET A 727 -5.96 -23.08 4.24
CA MET A 727 -6.90 -21.96 4.40
C MET A 727 -7.67 -21.72 3.12
N LYS A 728 -8.89 -21.20 3.21
CA LYS A 728 -9.75 -20.88 2.09
C LYS A 728 -10.36 -19.50 2.26
N ASN A 729 -10.30 -18.67 1.21
CA ASN A 729 -11.01 -17.39 1.09
C ASN A 729 -11.92 -17.42 -0.13
N TYR A 730 -13.16 -16.92 0.02
CA TYR A 730 -14.10 -16.85 -1.08
C TYR A 730 -15.12 -15.73 -0.88
N GLY A 731 -15.68 -15.22 -1.97
CA GLY A 731 -16.64 -14.13 -1.89
C GLY A 731 -17.02 -13.54 -3.24
N PHE A 732 -17.85 -12.51 -3.17
CA PHE A 732 -18.30 -11.73 -4.31
C PHE A 732 -17.63 -10.36 -4.31
N GLU A 733 -17.27 -9.88 -5.48
CA GLU A 733 -16.75 -8.54 -5.73
C GLU A 733 -17.60 -7.87 -6.81
N PHE A 734 -17.87 -6.58 -6.65
CA PHE A 734 -18.49 -5.78 -7.69
C PHE A 734 -17.81 -4.41 -7.81
N ASP A 735 -17.77 -3.91 -9.04
CA ASP A 735 -17.32 -2.59 -9.42
C ASP A 735 -18.33 -2.03 -10.41
N LEU A 736 -19.14 -1.07 -9.99
CA LEU A 736 -20.24 -0.49 -10.75
C LEU A 736 -19.98 1.00 -10.94
N ASN A 737 -19.99 1.45 -12.18
CA ASN A 737 -19.76 2.84 -12.55
C ASN A 737 -21.00 3.40 -13.25
N PHE A 738 -21.39 4.61 -12.87
CA PHE A 738 -22.59 5.28 -13.34
C PHE A 738 -22.25 6.68 -13.86
N ARG A 739 -22.80 7.06 -15.01
CA ARG A 739 -22.72 8.40 -15.62
C ARG A 739 -24.13 8.91 -15.88
N PRO A 740 -24.88 9.36 -14.86
CA PRO A 740 -26.27 9.76 -15.02
C PRO A 740 -26.44 11.00 -15.89
N VAL A 741 -25.53 11.97 -15.74
CA VAL A 741 -25.60 13.25 -16.42
C VAL A 741 -24.26 13.63 -17.00
N THR A 742 -24.25 13.97 -18.29
CA THR A 742 -23.10 14.57 -18.98
C THR A 742 -23.65 15.62 -19.92
N THR A 743 -23.40 16.91 -19.60
CA THR A 743 -23.75 18.06 -20.41
C THR A 743 -22.50 18.90 -20.62
N LYS A 744 -22.59 19.96 -21.44
CA LYS A 744 -21.47 20.88 -21.71
C LYS A 744 -20.91 21.52 -20.43
N ASP A 745 -21.78 21.99 -19.55
CA ASP A 745 -21.40 22.73 -18.35
C ASP A 745 -21.39 21.88 -17.08
N PHE A 746 -22.08 20.73 -17.06
CA PHE A 746 -22.25 19.90 -15.87
C PHE A 746 -22.10 18.41 -16.18
N SER A 747 -21.27 17.72 -15.41
CA SER A 747 -21.22 16.26 -15.40
C SER A 747 -21.26 15.72 -13.95
N TYR A 748 -21.94 14.60 -13.81
CA TYR A 748 -21.97 13.82 -12.57
C TYR A 748 -21.70 12.36 -12.89
N ASP A 749 -20.70 11.82 -12.28
CA ASP A 749 -20.38 10.40 -12.31
C ASP A 749 -20.13 9.88 -10.89
N PHE A 750 -20.50 8.65 -10.66
CA PHE A 750 -20.22 7.96 -9.41
C PHE A 750 -19.94 6.49 -9.60
N ASN A 751 -19.22 5.90 -8.64
CA ASN A 751 -19.02 4.48 -8.58
C ASN A 751 -19.52 3.87 -7.28
N LEU A 752 -19.78 2.57 -7.32
CA LEU A 752 -20.02 1.72 -6.16
C LEU A 752 -19.10 0.50 -6.26
N ILE A 753 -18.22 0.35 -5.31
CA ILE A 753 -17.23 -0.73 -5.24
C ILE A 753 -17.44 -1.48 -3.94
N GLY A 754 -17.65 -2.79 -4.02
CA GLY A 754 -17.88 -3.57 -2.81
C GLY A 754 -17.38 -5.00 -2.93
N SER A 755 -17.21 -5.62 -1.78
CA SER A 755 -16.83 -7.02 -1.68
C SER A 755 -17.40 -7.67 -0.44
N THR A 756 -17.81 -8.93 -0.59
CA THR A 756 -18.02 -9.84 0.52
C THR A 756 -16.81 -10.76 0.62
N MET A 757 -16.40 -11.09 1.83
CA MET A 757 -15.30 -12.01 2.04
C MET A 757 -15.62 -12.97 3.19
N GLN A 758 -15.42 -14.25 2.93
CA GLN A 758 -15.47 -15.31 3.92
C GLN A 758 -14.13 -16.02 3.95
N ASN A 759 -13.66 -16.27 5.17
CA ASN A 759 -12.43 -17.00 5.45
C ASN A 759 -12.77 -18.30 6.17
N LYS A 760 -12.00 -19.37 5.90
CA LYS A 760 -12.13 -20.63 6.60
C LYS A 760 -10.76 -21.29 6.77
N PHE A 761 -10.39 -21.58 8.01
CA PHE A 761 -9.23 -22.41 8.31
C PHE A 761 -9.61 -23.89 8.20
N VAL A 762 -9.16 -24.56 7.13
CA VAL A 762 -9.66 -25.89 6.76
C VAL A 762 -8.98 -27.00 7.56
N SER A 763 -7.66 -26.90 7.79
CA SER A 763 -6.86 -27.92 8.44
C SER A 763 -5.59 -27.34 9.05
N PHE A 764 -5.20 -27.87 10.23
CA PHE A 764 -3.89 -27.64 10.88
C PHE A 764 -2.93 -28.82 10.73
N SER A 765 -3.34 -29.88 10.08
CA SER A 765 -2.60 -31.15 10.03
C SER A 765 -2.36 -31.62 8.61
N ASN A 766 -1.33 -32.42 8.44
CA ASN A 766 -1.06 -33.23 7.27
C ASN A 766 -0.72 -34.67 7.71
N SER A 767 -0.21 -35.51 6.81
CA SER A 767 0.13 -36.90 7.11
C SER A 767 1.30 -37.10 8.10
N GLN A 768 2.16 -36.08 8.27
CA GLN A 768 3.34 -36.13 9.14
C GLN A 768 3.11 -35.44 10.49
N PHE A 769 2.29 -34.37 10.50
CA PHE A 769 2.03 -33.49 11.65
C PHE A 769 0.54 -33.52 11.98
N VAL A 770 0.19 -34.31 13.01
CA VAL A 770 -1.20 -34.50 13.44
C VAL A 770 -1.33 -34.05 14.90
N GLY A 771 -2.43 -33.42 15.25
CA GLY A 771 -2.82 -33.24 16.64
C GLY A 771 -3.08 -31.85 17.15
N GLN A 772 -3.21 -30.85 16.28
CA GLN A 772 -3.66 -29.52 16.71
C GLN A 772 -4.97 -29.17 16.02
N ASP A 773 -6.05 -28.96 16.77
CA ASP A 773 -7.37 -28.57 16.26
C ASP A 773 -7.62 -27.07 16.37
N TYR A 774 -6.90 -26.38 17.24
CA TYR A 774 -6.97 -24.93 17.42
C TYR A 774 -5.67 -24.36 17.97
N TYR A 775 -5.52 -23.05 17.90
CA TYR A 775 -4.58 -22.26 18.68
C TYR A 775 -5.17 -20.90 19.01
N ASP A 776 -4.80 -20.41 20.18
CA ASP A 776 -5.27 -19.13 20.72
C ASP A 776 -4.32 -18.02 20.33
N GLU A 777 -4.89 -16.88 19.98
CA GLU A 777 -4.16 -15.70 19.48
C GLU A 777 -4.52 -14.48 20.34
N VAL A 778 -3.53 -13.62 20.49
CA VAL A 778 -3.57 -12.26 21.04
C VAL A 778 -4.32 -12.12 22.36
N GLY A 779 -3.61 -11.59 23.34
CA GLY A 779 -4.12 -11.48 24.70
C GLY A 779 -4.20 -10.05 25.23
N THR A 780 -4.79 -9.96 26.38
CA THR A 780 -4.71 -8.81 27.28
C THR A 780 -3.28 -8.70 27.84
N SER A 781 -2.92 -7.53 28.40
CA SER A 781 -1.62 -7.28 29.03
C SER A 781 -1.79 -6.67 30.41
N ASP A 782 -0.68 -6.47 31.12
CA ASP A 782 -0.68 -5.79 32.43
C ASP A 782 -1.57 -4.52 32.45
N PRO A 783 -2.20 -4.20 33.58
CA PRO A 783 -2.06 -4.83 34.89
C PRO A 783 -3.01 -6.01 35.14
N TYR A 784 -3.77 -6.44 34.15
CA TYR A 784 -4.72 -7.54 34.29
C TYR A 784 -4.12 -8.87 33.81
N PRO A 785 -4.67 -10.03 34.28
CA PRO A 785 -4.21 -11.33 33.81
C PRO A 785 -4.25 -11.46 32.30
N TYR A 786 -3.28 -12.16 31.77
CA TYR A 786 -3.21 -12.45 30.33
C TYR A 786 -4.30 -13.44 29.93
N TYR A 787 -5.18 -13.01 29.00
CA TYR A 787 -6.22 -13.84 28.41
C TYR A 787 -6.13 -13.73 26.90
N ASN A 788 -6.13 -14.86 26.21
CA ASN A 788 -6.29 -14.87 24.74
C ASN A 788 -7.73 -14.47 24.39
N LEU A 789 -7.87 -13.52 23.45
CA LEU A 789 -9.17 -12.97 23.04
C LEU A 789 -9.75 -13.73 21.86
N GLN A 790 -8.91 -14.31 21.01
CA GLN A 790 -9.35 -14.95 19.78
C GLN A 790 -8.79 -16.37 19.67
N ARG A 791 -9.53 -17.20 18.94
CA ARG A 791 -9.16 -18.58 18.64
C ARG A 791 -9.28 -18.84 17.15
N ILE A 792 -8.25 -19.44 16.57
CA ILE A 792 -8.28 -20.01 15.24
C ILE A 792 -8.54 -21.51 15.40
N GLU A 793 -9.65 -21.96 14.82
CA GLU A 793 -10.14 -23.33 14.96
C GLU A 793 -10.39 -23.97 13.60
N LYS A 794 -10.16 -25.28 13.51
CA LYS A 794 -10.40 -26.06 12.30
C LYS A 794 -11.88 -25.97 11.88
N GLY A 795 -12.09 -25.60 10.63
CA GLY A 795 -13.42 -25.46 10.05
C GLY A 795 -14.07 -24.09 10.26
N GLU A 796 -13.46 -23.23 11.06
CA GLU A 796 -13.95 -21.90 11.41
C GLU A 796 -13.19 -20.78 10.68
N SER A 797 -13.72 -19.55 10.79
CA SER A 797 -13.07 -18.34 10.31
C SER A 797 -11.95 -17.93 11.28
N ILE A 798 -10.87 -17.31 10.75
CA ILE A 798 -9.96 -16.55 11.61
C ILE A 798 -10.69 -15.33 12.19
N GLY A 799 -10.15 -14.75 13.26
CA GLY A 799 -10.72 -13.56 13.92
C GLY A 799 -11.94 -13.85 14.78
N ASN A 800 -12.26 -15.11 15.08
CA ASN A 800 -13.32 -15.46 16.02
C ASN A 800 -12.92 -15.08 17.44
N PHE A 801 -13.70 -14.23 18.08
CA PHE A 801 -13.59 -13.97 19.51
C PHE A 801 -14.08 -15.18 20.31
N TYR A 802 -13.24 -15.65 21.22
CA TYR A 802 -13.46 -16.84 22.05
C TYR A 802 -13.30 -16.47 23.51
N MET A 803 -14.44 -16.20 24.17
CA MET A 803 -14.47 -15.64 25.52
C MET A 803 -15.73 -16.05 26.27
N TRP A 804 -15.86 -15.66 27.55
CA TRP A 804 -17.02 -15.93 28.32
C TRP A 804 -18.21 -15.08 27.84
N ARG A 805 -19.43 -15.65 27.97
CA ARG A 805 -20.66 -14.89 27.72
C ARG A 805 -21.06 -14.14 29.02
N TYR A 806 -21.27 -12.87 28.92
CA TYR A 806 -21.67 -12.00 29.99
C TYR A 806 -23.12 -12.31 30.43
N ALA A 807 -23.36 -12.47 31.75
CA ALA A 807 -24.66 -12.75 32.32
C ALA A 807 -25.18 -11.64 33.29
N GLY A 808 -24.31 -10.68 33.64
CA GLY A 808 -24.66 -9.59 34.56
C GLY A 808 -23.61 -9.34 35.63
N HIS A 809 -24.01 -8.66 36.68
CA HIS A 809 -23.21 -8.44 37.89
C HIS A 809 -24.03 -8.80 39.14
N THR A 810 -23.35 -9.21 40.17
CA THR A 810 -23.95 -9.33 41.53
C THR A 810 -24.28 -7.93 42.10
N GLU A 811 -25.02 -7.85 43.20
CA GLU A 811 -25.33 -6.57 43.85
C GLU A 811 -24.07 -5.82 44.31
N ASP A 812 -23.03 -6.54 44.69
CA ASP A 812 -21.70 -6.04 45.05
C ASP A 812 -20.76 -5.79 43.86
N GLY A 813 -21.26 -5.99 42.62
CA GLY A 813 -20.56 -5.65 41.36
C GLY A 813 -19.56 -6.69 40.88
N GLU A 814 -19.60 -7.93 41.34
CA GLU A 814 -18.81 -9.04 40.82
C GLU A 814 -19.38 -9.54 39.47
N TRP A 815 -18.52 -9.88 38.55
CA TRP A 815 -18.89 -10.35 37.20
C TRP A 815 -19.58 -11.71 37.22
N LEU A 816 -20.71 -11.82 36.53
CA LEU A 816 -21.43 -13.06 36.27
C LEU A 816 -21.30 -13.45 34.79
N VAL A 817 -21.03 -14.73 34.54
CA VAL A 817 -20.89 -15.28 33.19
C VAL A 817 -21.70 -16.58 33.09
N TYR A 818 -22.02 -16.98 31.87
CA TYR A 818 -22.58 -18.29 31.60
C TYR A 818 -21.48 -19.34 31.52
N ASP A 819 -21.66 -20.46 32.21
CA ASP A 819 -20.83 -21.65 32.01
C ASP A 819 -21.18 -22.39 30.71
N LYS A 820 -20.51 -23.50 30.45
CA LYS A 820 -20.72 -24.36 29.27
C LYS A 820 -22.14 -24.97 29.23
N SER A 821 -22.78 -25.20 30.39
CA SER A 821 -24.13 -25.74 30.51
C SER A 821 -25.20 -24.68 30.31
N GLY A 822 -24.82 -23.39 30.33
CA GLY A 822 -25.74 -22.25 30.25
C GLY A 822 -26.22 -21.73 31.60
N ASP A 823 -25.65 -22.22 32.69
CA ASP A 823 -25.96 -21.73 34.04
C ASP A 823 -25.17 -20.44 34.35
N ILE A 824 -25.74 -19.57 35.16
CA ILE A 824 -25.09 -18.31 35.57
C ILE A 824 -24.18 -18.61 36.76
N ILE A 825 -22.90 -18.35 36.59
CA ILE A 825 -21.88 -18.53 37.62
C ILE A 825 -21.08 -17.24 37.83
N ARG A 826 -20.39 -17.12 38.94
CA ARG A 826 -19.41 -16.04 39.15
C ARG A 826 -18.22 -16.26 38.24
N ALA A 827 -17.68 -15.19 37.67
CA ALA A 827 -16.52 -15.28 36.76
C ALA A 827 -15.28 -15.87 37.45
N SER A 828 -15.16 -15.74 38.77
CA SER A 828 -14.12 -16.38 39.59
C SER A 828 -14.21 -17.93 39.62
N GLN A 829 -15.36 -18.49 39.27
CA GLN A 829 -15.62 -19.94 39.18
C GLN A 829 -15.52 -20.49 37.75
N ALA A 830 -15.51 -19.58 36.76
CA ALA A 830 -15.46 -19.95 35.35
C ALA A 830 -14.06 -20.46 34.93
N THR A 831 -14.07 -21.42 34.03
CA THR A 831 -12.87 -22.07 33.51
C THR A 831 -12.64 -21.71 32.02
N ALA A 832 -11.54 -22.12 31.48
CA ALA A 832 -11.26 -21.98 30.03
C ALA A 832 -12.28 -22.74 29.16
N ASP A 833 -12.87 -23.82 29.69
CA ASP A 833 -13.83 -24.66 28.96
C ASP A 833 -15.23 -24.00 28.86
N ASP A 834 -15.48 -22.96 29.64
CA ASP A 834 -16.73 -22.18 29.62
C ASP A 834 -16.71 -21.08 28.56
N ARG A 835 -15.57 -20.88 27.90
CA ARG A 835 -15.45 -19.93 26.77
C ARG A 835 -16.12 -20.47 25.52
N VAL A 836 -16.74 -19.59 24.76
CA VAL A 836 -17.41 -19.93 23.51
C VAL A 836 -17.10 -18.87 22.43
N LYS A 837 -17.39 -19.18 21.19
CA LYS A 837 -17.36 -18.21 20.11
C LYS A 837 -18.49 -17.20 20.26
N VAL A 838 -18.16 -15.91 20.44
CA VAL A 838 -19.15 -14.84 20.69
C VAL A 838 -19.24 -13.81 19.56
N GLY A 839 -18.23 -13.71 18.69
CA GLY A 839 -18.20 -12.75 17.59
C GLY A 839 -17.05 -12.98 16.63
N ASN A 840 -16.89 -12.09 15.66
CA ASN A 840 -15.79 -12.15 14.67
C ASN A 840 -15.33 -10.74 14.26
N GLY A 841 -14.03 -10.52 14.27
CA GLY A 841 -13.40 -9.23 13.95
C GLY A 841 -13.21 -8.96 12.45
N LEU A 842 -13.52 -9.91 11.55
CA LEU A 842 -13.38 -9.70 10.11
C LEU A 842 -14.67 -9.14 9.53
N PRO A 843 -14.63 -8.02 8.79
CA PRO A 843 -15.78 -7.49 8.08
C PRO A 843 -16.31 -8.50 7.06
N LYS A 844 -17.62 -8.74 7.07
CA LYS A 844 -18.30 -9.60 6.08
C LYS A 844 -18.55 -8.88 4.77
N PHE A 845 -18.68 -7.55 4.81
CA PHE A 845 -18.98 -6.72 3.65
C PHE A 845 -18.25 -5.38 3.75
N THR A 846 -17.60 -4.96 2.65
CA THR A 846 -17.01 -3.63 2.50
C THR A 846 -17.67 -2.91 1.32
N LEU A 847 -17.83 -1.59 1.46
CA LEU A 847 -18.42 -0.74 0.44
C LEU A 847 -17.65 0.58 0.35
N SER A 848 -17.44 1.06 -0.86
CA SER A 848 -16.94 2.41 -1.11
C SER A 848 -17.64 3.05 -2.29
N SER A 849 -17.66 4.38 -2.32
CA SER A 849 -18.26 5.15 -3.39
C SER A 849 -17.52 6.47 -3.57
N SER A 850 -17.17 6.79 -4.80
CA SER A 850 -16.71 8.13 -5.19
C SER A 850 -17.83 8.83 -5.93
N GLN A 851 -18.13 10.06 -5.55
CA GLN A 851 -19.13 10.92 -6.18
C GLN A 851 -18.40 12.11 -6.77
N ASN A 852 -18.40 12.26 -8.10
CA ASN A 852 -17.67 13.32 -8.79
C ASN A 852 -18.64 14.24 -9.52
N PHE A 853 -18.57 15.52 -9.20
CA PHE A 853 -19.36 16.57 -9.81
C PHE A 853 -18.42 17.56 -10.51
N ARG A 854 -18.70 17.92 -11.73
CA ARG A 854 -18.02 18.98 -12.45
C ARG A 854 -19.04 20.01 -12.92
N TYR A 855 -18.77 21.25 -12.60
CA TYR A 855 -19.55 22.37 -13.11
C TYR A 855 -18.62 23.45 -13.67
N ARG A 856 -18.52 23.55 -14.99
CA ARG A 856 -17.57 24.42 -15.70
C ARG A 856 -16.14 24.17 -15.20
N ASN A 857 -15.55 25.13 -14.51
CA ASN A 857 -14.19 25.12 -13.98
C ASN A 857 -14.10 24.56 -12.56
N PHE A 858 -15.24 24.27 -11.90
CA PHE A 858 -15.28 23.68 -10.57
C PHE A 858 -15.36 22.16 -10.66
N ASP A 859 -14.63 21.48 -9.78
CA ASP A 859 -14.75 20.05 -9.53
C ASP A 859 -15.00 19.80 -8.04
N LEU A 860 -15.96 18.96 -7.70
CA LEU A 860 -16.25 18.47 -6.35
C LEU A 860 -16.22 16.96 -6.33
N SER A 861 -15.42 16.40 -5.43
CA SER A 861 -15.34 14.95 -5.19
C SER A 861 -15.65 14.63 -3.73
N LEU A 862 -16.53 13.63 -3.53
CA LEU A 862 -16.85 13.08 -2.23
C LEU A 862 -16.46 11.60 -2.25
N PHE A 863 -15.79 11.12 -1.21
CA PHE A 863 -15.41 9.72 -1.09
C PHE A 863 -15.95 9.11 0.20
N PHE A 864 -16.75 8.08 0.04
CA PHE A 864 -17.34 7.30 1.13
C PHE A 864 -16.72 5.91 1.20
N ARG A 865 -16.53 5.40 2.39
CA ARG A 865 -16.17 4.00 2.63
C ARG A 865 -16.81 3.47 3.90
N GLY A 866 -17.06 2.17 3.93
CA GLY A 866 -17.62 1.50 5.10
C GLY A 866 -17.24 0.03 5.16
N ALA A 867 -17.33 -0.53 6.35
CA ALA A 867 -17.19 -1.95 6.62
C ALA A 867 -18.28 -2.39 7.58
N PHE A 868 -18.84 -3.56 7.36
CA PHE A 868 -20.05 -4.03 8.01
C PHE A 868 -19.96 -5.51 8.36
N GLY A 869 -20.69 -5.91 9.39
CA GLY A 869 -20.85 -7.30 9.78
C GLY A 869 -19.67 -7.85 10.59
N TYR A 870 -19.05 -7.06 11.45
CA TYR A 870 -17.95 -7.47 12.32
C TYR A 870 -18.05 -6.86 13.71
N ASP A 871 -17.25 -7.37 14.62
CA ASP A 871 -17.24 -6.99 16.02
C ASP A 871 -15.83 -6.49 16.41
N ILE A 872 -15.78 -5.57 17.38
CA ILE A 872 -14.54 -5.01 17.95
C ILE A 872 -14.56 -5.24 19.46
N PHE A 873 -13.47 -5.76 20.00
CA PHE A 873 -13.24 -5.76 21.44
C PHE A 873 -12.78 -4.37 21.87
N ASN A 874 -13.62 -3.67 22.64
CA ASN A 874 -13.34 -2.32 23.11
C ASN A 874 -12.31 -2.37 24.25
N ILE A 875 -11.03 -2.38 23.86
CA ILE A 875 -9.89 -2.50 24.77
C ILE A 875 -9.79 -1.29 25.71
N HIS A 876 -10.20 -0.10 25.26
CA HIS A 876 -10.16 1.10 26.08
C HIS A 876 -11.21 1.05 27.19
N ASP A 877 -12.39 0.51 26.92
CA ASP A 877 -13.39 0.27 27.95
C ASP A 877 -12.96 -0.81 28.94
N PHE A 878 -12.36 -1.88 28.43
CA PHE A 878 -11.84 -2.96 29.27
C PHE A 878 -10.84 -2.44 30.31
N TYR A 879 -9.93 -1.55 29.91
CA TYR A 879 -8.93 -0.99 30.83
C TYR A 879 -9.42 0.25 31.55
N TYR A 880 -9.98 1.22 30.89
CA TYR A 880 -10.17 2.57 31.42
C TYR A 880 -11.60 2.84 31.96
N ALA A 881 -12.59 2.04 31.54
CA ALA A 881 -13.90 2.12 32.13
C ALA A 881 -14.05 1.26 33.41
N ASN A 882 -12.95 0.89 34.04
CA ASN A 882 -12.90 0.04 35.19
C ASN A 882 -12.41 0.82 36.43
N ARG A 883 -13.17 0.81 37.55
CA ARG A 883 -12.81 1.50 38.80
C ARG A 883 -11.61 0.87 39.50
N ASN A 884 -11.22 -0.34 39.16
CA ASN A 884 -10.05 -1.01 39.73
C ASN A 884 -8.73 -0.64 38.99
N PHE A 885 -8.81 0.07 37.87
CA PHE A 885 -7.62 0.53 37.15
C PHE A 885 -6.90 1.63 37.94
N THR A 886 -5.61 1.49 38.17
CA THR A 886 -4.86 2.41 39.04
C THR A 886 -4.45 3.73 38.35
N GLY A 887 -4.42 3.77 37.02
CA GLY A 887 -4.18 4.98 36.19
C GLY A 887 -5.41 5.89 36.08
N ASN A 888 -5.38 6.89 35.19
CA ASN A 888 -6.53 7.71 34.86
C ASN A 888 -7.63 6.87 34.19
N ARG A 889 -8.88 7.34 34.23
CA ARG A 889 -10.05 6.56 33.79
C ARG A 889 -10.97 7.36 32.89
N LEU A 890 -11.82 6.65 32.13
CA LEU A 890 -12.92 7.26 31.39
C LEU A 890 -13.97 7.84 32.37
N GLN A 891 -14.50 9.03 32.06
CA GLN A 891 -15.56 9.65 32.84
C GLN A 891 -16.78 8.73 33.06
N LYS A 892 -17.10 7.88 32.08
CA LYS A 892 -18.21 6.93 32.14
C LYS A 892 -18.07 5.85 33.24
N ALA A 893 -16.84 5.59 33.71
CA ALA A 893 -16.61 4.63 34.81
C ALA A 893 -17.37 5.00 36.14
N TYR A 894 -17.80 6.24 36.27
CA TYR A 894 -18.56 6.76 37.40
C TYR A 894 -19.97 7.21 36.99
N GLY A 895 -20.41 6.92 35.79
CA GLY A 895 -21.75 7.24 35.32
C GLY A 895 -22.85 6.43 36.06
N LYS A 896 -24.09 6.98 36.11
CA LYS A 896 -25.23 6.36 36.77
C LYS A 896 -25.59 4.94 36.28
N ASN A 897 -25.19 4.60 35.08
CA ASN A 897 -25.47 3.31 34.44
C ASN A 897 -24.30 2.31 34.57
N PHE A 898 -23.20 2.72 35.17
CA PHE A 898 -22.02 1.88 35.30
C PHE A 898 -22.03 1.15 36.64
N LYS A 899 -22.32 -0.16 36.63
CA LYS A 899 -22.54 -0.95 37.84
C LYS A 899 -21.33 -1.79 38.28
N ILE A 900 -20.18 -1.64 37.63
CA ILE A 900 -19.00 -2.45 37.95
C ILE A 900 -18.36 -1.94 39.25
N SER A 901 -18.19 -2.82 40.21
CA SER A 901 -17.52 -2.51 41.48
C SER A 901 -16.05 -2.15 41.30
N GLY A 902 -15.55 -1.21 42.10
CA GLY A 902 -14.12 -0.91 42.17
C GLY A 902 -13.22 -2.05 42.68
N ASN A 903 -13.83 -3.13 43.19
CA ASN A 903 -13.10 -4.27 43.76
C ASN A 903 -12.95 -5.47 42.81
N ALA A 904 -13.58 -5.41 41.61
CA ALA A 904 -13.52 -6.49 40.65
C ALA A 904 -12.65 -6.14 39.43
N ASN A 905 -11.67 -6.99 39.11
CA ASN A 905 -10.91 -6.88 37.85
C ASN A 905 -11.85 -7.11 36.67
N PRO A 906 -11.59 -6.47 35.51
CA PRO A 906 -12.36 -6.74 34.31
C PRO A 906 -12.18 -8.19 33.85
N VAL A 907 -13.25 -8.76 33.32
CA VAL A 907 -13.30 -10.15 32.86
C VAL A 907 -13.43 -10.14 31.33
N VAL A 908 -12.66 -10.94 30.66
CA VAL A 908 -12.71 -11.07 29.21
C VAL A 908 -13.99 -11.79 28.78
N CYS A 909 -15.01 -11.01 28.48
CA CYS A 909 -16.33 -11.47 28.07
C CYS A 909 -16.93 -10.56 26.98
N ASP A 910 -18.04 -10.99 26.40
CA ASP A 910 -18.71 -10.27 25.32
C ASP A 910 -19.38 -8.95 25.72
N TYR A 911 -19.33 -8.57 27.02
CA TYR A 911 -19.69 -7.23 27.48
C TYR A 911 -18.89 -6.12 26.79
N PHE A 912 -17.59 -6.39 26.51
CA PHE A 912 -16.69 -5.45 25.85
C PHE A 912 -16.66 -5.61 24.34
N LEU A 913 -17.49 -6.51 23.78
CA LEU A 913 -17.57 -6.76 22.35
C LEU A 913 -18.67 -5.91 21.73
N GLU A 914 -18.31 -4.98 20.88
CA GLU A 914 -19.22 -4.03 20.24
C GLU A 914 -19.25 -4.23 18.72
N ARG A 915 -20.37 -3.83 18.09
CA ARG A 915 -20.46 -3.80 16.62
C ARG A 915 -19.49 -2.76 16.04
N GLY A 916 -18.59 -3.23 15.17
CA GLY A 916 -17.61 -2.40 14.49
C GLY A 916 -18.10 -1.73 13.19
N ASP A 917 -19.38 -1.91 12.84
CA ASP A 917 -19.96 -1.36 11.61
C ASP A 917 -19.79 0.15 11.51
N TYR A 918 -19.32 0.64 10.36
CA TYR A 918 -19.22 2.08 10.13
C TYR A 918 -19.46 2.45 8.67
N LEU A 919 -19.89 3.70 8.48
CA LEU A 919 -19.87 4.43 7.21
C LEU A 919 -19.16 5.77 7.42
N LYS A 920 -18.12 6.02 6.65
CA LYS A 920 -17.26 7.19 6.77
C LYS A 920 -17.31 8.04 5.52
N LEU A 921 -17.52 9.36 5.68
CA LEU A 921 -17.17 10.32 4.66
C LEU A 921 -15.68 10.63 4.83
N ASP A 922 -14.88 9.94 4.05
CA ASP A 922 -13.43 9.91 4.24
C ASP A 922 -12.75 11.12 3.61
N MET A 923 -13.33 11.68 2.53
CA MET A 923 -12.75 12.83 1.85
C MET A 923 -13.80 13.70 1.14
N ILE A 924 -13.59 15.00 1.21
CA ILE A 924 -14.24 16.02 0.37
C ILE A 924 -13.13 16.84 -0.29
N THR A 925 -13.15 16.96 -1.62
CA THR A 925 -12.24 17.83 -2.36
C THR A 925 -13.04 18.79 -3.24
N LEU A 926 -12.77 20.08 -3.14
CA LEU A 926 -13.28 21.12 -4.02
C LEU A 926 -12.12 21.75 -4.78
N GLY A 927 -12.17 21.72 -6.09
CA GLY A 927 -11.16 22.30 -6.97
C GLY A 927 -11.74 23.40 -7.88
N TYR A 928 -10.87 24.33 -8.27
CA TYR A 928 -11.15 25.34 -9.29
C TYR A 928 -9.97 25.42 -10.26
N THR A 929 -10.26 25.27 -11.56
CA THR A 929 -9.25 25.27 -12.62
C THR A 929 -9.35 26.55 -13.46
N LEU A 930 -8.28 27.32 -13.51
CA LEU A 930 -8.09 28.48 -14.35
C LEU A 930 -7.32 28.09 -15.61
N ASN A 931 -7.94 28.19 -16.78
CA ASN A 931 -7.27 28.02 -18.07
C ASN A 931 -6.79 29.40 -18.55
N LEU A 932 -5.47 29.56 -18.65
CA LEU A 932 -4.83 30.86 -18.94
C LEU A 932 -4.22 30.90 -20.36
N GLN A 933 -4.97 30.44 -21.37
CA GLN A 933 -4.53 30.33 -22.77
C GLN A 933 -3.93 31.62 -23.39
N LYS A 934 -4.17 32.78 -22.77
CA LYS A 934 -3.60 34.08 -23.20
C LYS A 934 -2.32 34.46 -22.45
N CYS A 935 -1.92 33.68 -21.44
CA CYS A 935 -0.70 33.91 -20.69
C CYS A 935 0.49 33.22 -21.41
N ARG A 936 1.58 33.96 -21.59
CA ARG A 936 2.76 33.46 -22.30
C ARG A 936 3.52 32.36 -21.52
N PHE A 937 3.35 32.28 -20.21
CA PHE A 937 4.17 31.46 -19.32
C PHE A 937 3.40 30.37 -18.55
N ILE A 938 2.08 30.46 -18.47
CA ILE A 938 1.25 29.55 -17.66
C ILE A 938 0.03 29.16 -18.49
N ASP A 939 -0.16 27.85 -18.68
CA ASP A 939 -1.32 27.28 -19.37
C ASP A 939 -2.52 27.14 -18.45
N ARG A 940 -2.29 26.59 -17.26
CA ARG A 940 -3.35 26.21 -16.34
C ARG A 940 -2.88 26.34 -14.90
N ILE A 941 -3.78 26.83 -14.06
CA ILE A 941 -3.63 26.83 -12.61
C ILE A 941 -4.84 26.10 -12.02
N ARG A 942 -4.62 25.11 -11.17
CA ARG A 942 -5.68 24.51 -10.36
C ARG A 942 -5.39 24.73 -8.88
N VAL A 943 -6.34 25.34 -8.17
CA VAL A 943 -6.34 25.46 -6.72
C VAL A 943 -7.38 24.51 -6.16
N TYR A 944 -7.06 23.79 -5.09
CA TYR A 944 -8.00 22.89 -4.46
C TYR A 944 -7.87 22.88 -2.94
N GLY A 945 -9.01 22.61 -2.29
CA GLY A 945 -9.08 22.35 -0.85
C GLY A 945 -9.63 20.94 -0.61
N THR A 946 -9.03 20.21 0.34
CA THR A 946 -9.45 18.87 0.72
C THR A 946 -9.59 18.76 2.23
N VAL A 947 -10.65 18.12 2.69
CA VAL A 947 -10.81 17.69 4.09
C VAL A 947 -10.88 16.17 4.10
N LYS A 948 -10.03 15.53 4.93
CA LYS A 948 -10.05 14.08 5.14
C LYS A 948 -10.52 13.74 6.54
N ASN A 949 -11.09 12.54 6.69
CA ASN A 949 -11.69 12.06 7.93
C ASN A 949 -12.78 13.03 8.43
N VAL A 950 -13.75 13.33 7.53
CA VAL A 950 -14.77 14.36 7.75
C VAL A 950 -15.70 13.98 8.89
N PHE A 951 -16.31 12.78 8.80
CA PHE A 951 -17.07 12.15 9.90
C PHE A 951 -17.19 10.64 9.70
N THR A 952 -17.44 9.95 10.80
CA THR A 952 -17.71 8.50 10.86
C THR A 952 -19.05 8.25 11.54
N LEU A 953 -19.94 7.55 10.86
CA LEU A 953 -21.20 7.04 11.42
C LEU A 953 -20.95 5.62 11.93
N THR A 954 -21.01 5.42 13.24
CA THR A 954 -20.80 4.13 13.90
C THR A 954 -21.56 4.07 15.22
N LYS A 955 -21.81 2.85 15.70
CA LYS A 955 -22.30 2.59 17.07
C LYS A 955 -21.17 2.18 18.01
N PHE A 956 -19.97 1.98 17.50
CA PHE A 956 -18.81 1.67 18.32
C PHE A 956 -18.45 2.85 19.23
N SER A 957 -18.25 2.59 20.51
CA SER A 957 -18.05 3.63 21.54
C SER A 957 -16.58 3.96 21.82
N GLY A 958 -15.64 3.23 21.20
CA GLY A 958 -14.20 3.45 21.31
C GLY A 958 -13.66 4.44 20.27
N VAL A 959 -12.38 4.34 19.95
CA VAL A 959 -11.71 5.14 18.92
C VAL A 959 -12.15 4.72 17.50
N ASP A 960 -11.69 5.41 16.46
CA ASP A 960 -12.09 5.18 15.05
C ASP A 960 -12.12 3.67 14.69
N PRO A 961 -13.29 3.09 14.37
CA PRO A 961 -13.42 1.65 14.08
C PRO A 961 -12.64 1.18 12.84
N SER A 962 -12.28 2.11 11.94
CA SER A 962 -11.51 1.78 10.73
C SER A 962 -10.04 1.43 11.03
N THR A 963 -9.53 1.75 12.22
CA THR A 963 -8.16 1.42 12.64
C THR A 963 -8.01 0.01 13.19
N TYR A 964 -9.12 -0.66 13.49
CA TYR A 964 -9.14 -2.04 14.02
C TYR A 964 -9.11 -3.12 12.92
N GLN A 965 -9.10 -2.73 11.66
CA GLN A 965 -8.95 -3.64 10.52
C GLN A 965 -7.48 -3.89 10.25
N VAL A 966 -6.87 -4.84 10.96
CA VAL A 966 -5.46 -5.17 10.81
C VAL A 966 -5.30 -6.27 9.76
N ASN A 967 -4.35 -6.08 8.84
CA ASN A 967 -4.03 -7.05 7.79
C ASN A 967 -3.04 -8.09 8.33
N GLY A 968 -3.53 -9.28 8.63
CA GLY A 968 -2.70 -10.38 9.13
C GLY A 968 -3.53 -11.53 9.71
N LEU A 969 -2.88 -12.56 10.20
CA LEU A 969 -3.51 -13.60 11.03
C LEU A 969 -3.93 -13.02 12.38
N THR A 970 -3.14 -12.09 12.89
CA THR A 970 -3.44 -11.31 14.08
C THR A 970 -4.66 -10.45 13.77
N PRO A 971 -5.63 -10.55 14.59
CA PRO A 971 -6.99 -10.34 14.17
C PRO A 971 -7.39 -8.90 14.09
N SER A 972 -8.10 -8.64 13.02
CA SER A 972 -9.06 -7.58 12.92
C SER A 972 -10.01 -7.57 14.13
N GLY A 973 -10.40 -6.39 14.58
CA GLY A 973 -11.35 -6.23 15.68
C GLY A 973 -10.71 -6.13 17.06
N GLN A 974 -9.39 -6.23 17.19
CA GLN A 974 -8.68 -5.98 18.44
C GLN A 974 -7.75 -4.78 18.30
N GLY A 975 -7.87 -3.79 19.18
CA GLY A 975 -6.97 -2.65 19.28
C GLY A 975 -5.81 -2.90 20.23
N SER A 976 -4.86 -1.99 20.23
CA SER A 976 -3.80 -1.86 21.23
C SER A 976 -4.07 -0.65 22.11
N ARG A 977 -3.65 -0.68 23.39
CA ARG A 977 -3.56 0.53 24.21
C ARG A 977 -2.50 1.49 23.65
N ASP A 978 -1.41 0.95 23.11
CA ASP A 978 -0.43 1.73 22.35
C ASP A 978 -1.01 2.02 20.96
N TYR A 979 -1.62 3.18 20.80
CA TYR A 979 -2.21 3.61 19.54
C TYR A 979 -1.76 5.03 19.19
N TYR A 980 -1.78 5.35 17.93
CA TYR A 980 -1.58 6.72 17.46
C TYR A 980 -2.95 7.32 17.14
N PRO A 981 -3.37 8.45 17.75
CA PRO A 981 -4.70 9.00 17.58
C PRO A 981 -5.05 9.31 16.13
N SER A 982 -6.32 9.09 15.76
CA SER A 982 -6.85 9.46 14.45
C SER A 982 -6.74 10.96 14.21
N THR A 983 -6.53 11.35 12.96
CA THR A 983 -6.42 12.78 12.60
C THR A 983 -7.47 13.20 11.58
N ARG A 984 -7.94 14.44 11.69
CA ARG A 984 -8.63 15.18 10.63
C ARG A 984 -7.62 16.02 9.89
N GLN A 985 -7.61 15.94 8.56
CA GLN A 985 -6.64 16.63 7.73
C GLN A 985 -7.32 17.71 6.90
N PHE A 986 -6.74 18.90 6.91
CA PHE A 986 -7.13 20.02 6.06
C PHE A 986 -5.99 20.31 5.09
N ILE A 987 -6.25 20.26 3.80
CA ILE A 987 -5.24 20.37 2.74
C ILE A 987 -5.61 21.50 1.81
N ILE A 988 -4.63 22.35 1.49
CA ILE A 988 -4.72 23.33 0.41
C ILE A 988 -3.61 22.99 -0.60
N GLY A 989 -3.95 22.93 -1.87
CA GLY A 989 -3.00 22.60 -2.92
C GLY A 989 -3.11 23.50 -4.16
N LEU A 990 -2.01 23.60 -4.86
CA LEU A 990 -1.83 24.36 -6.09
C LEU A 990 -1.08 23.53 -7.11
N ASN A 991 -1.67 23.39 -8.31
CA ASN A 991 -1.00 22.81 -9.47
C ASN A 991 -0.89 23.87 -10.56
N VAL A 992 0.31 24.06 -11.12
CA VAL A 992 0.61 25.03 -12.17
C VAL A 992 1.25 24.29 -13.35
N ASP A 993 0.61 24.34 -14.51
CA ASP A 993 1.21 23.90 -15.76
C ASP A 993 1.85 25.13 -16.42
N ILE A 994 3.18 25.07 -16.53
CA ILE A 994 4.01 26.12 -17.06
C ILE A 994 4.22 25.84 -18.55
N LEU A 995 4.01 26.85 -19.35
CA LEU A 995 4.01 26.74 -20.80
C LEU A 995 5.36 26.42 -21.40
N ASN A 996 5.23 25.72 -22.33
CA ASN A 996 5.49 25.60 -23.72
C ASN A 996 6.30 26.73 -24.39
N SER A 997 7.62 26.58 -24.43
CA SER A 997 8.44 27.42 -25.31
C SER A 997 8.45 26.83 -26.74
N ALA A 998 7.39 27.12 -27.50
CA ALA A 998 7.54 27.09 -28.95
C ALA A 998 8.27 28.34 -29.46
N THR A 999 8.90 29.12 -28.57
CA THR A 999 9.58 30.40 -28.88
C THR A 999 10.70 30.68 -27.89
N LEU A 1000 11.68 29.79 -27.78
CA LEU A 1000 13.04 30.10 -27.36
C LEU A 1000 14.02 29.59 -28.41
#